data_3d12066a545859e9d35bd2c4aae75198
#
_entry.id   3d12066a545859e9d35bd2c4aae75198
#
_cell.length_a   1.000
_cell.length_b   1.000
_cell.length_c   1.000
_cell.angle_alpha   90.00
_cell.angle_beta   90.00
_cell.angle_gamma   90.00
#
_symmetry.space_group_name_H-M   'P 1'
#
loop_
_entity.id
_entity.type
_entity.pdbx_description
1 polymer ?
#
loop_
_entity_poly.entity_id
_entity_poly.type
_entity_poly.pdbx_seq_one_letter_code
_entity_poly.pdbx_strand_id
1 'polypeptide(L)'
;MTQLTQEAKVVTTPQAVFIGEDTSNFLRAEHAEAGTSRAYEEHARQRRRATPFGASEQNWRRRDKFFEYLRTCAIDSTRARCMTEVFQATEGQPQAIRIARGVARTLAEIPVFIDDDDLFAGNVTGRPMASHIYPELMPDYYTSEAVDWDAVRTQPSPVIITPEDLALLTSIAPYWRGKTIGDRWNELRRADDEALNRHCLYFSYNMLAGIGHVIANIPLVLQRGLAGLREEATRARKKEATARKPDPDRLAFYDSVIISLDGVVRYAQRHAEECGRLAASAGDPTRRLQLERMAEACRRVPEHPPCDTFEALQSALFVLYGLAAESSQISICPGRVDQWLAPFVEHDLATGTPPEAIIELLEAVICKLAHWWTFTGREAAIIDTGNNLCTFTIGGSHADGSDATTVVTEMVLRAYNHMRMAHPPLALRVHKGTPDHVWEAAVRCISNGCGMPSFMNDEVMVSALQDLGFSAEDAHNYADVGCVEMGSTGTSLGPVSIGFINLAKCLELALNDGRCALSKDQLGPRTGRLAEHESFESVRRAYERQLAFAVENFNHSVSALEQAHAELRPVPLLSALTDNAIREGRDLIRGSSKYRYAGIEGIGFAEVADSLTAIKHLVFDEQAVTAEELYDQIQADFPDERLRQRLINRAPKYGNDEDTADAMAAWVCERFVQEVKSHRDYWNSEYSAGAWSIALAMTLGFGVGALPNGRRASQTLTEGIRPASGCDRNGPTSCLKSVARIDHRLFQNGSIFNMTFTPEMLDGDANRRKFSQLLRTFFVMGGFQLQFNVVDAAVLREAKAHPERHRGLIVRVAGYCAYFVNETSHVQDQIIERTCNRAWTGTY
;
A
#
# COMPACT_ATOMS: atom_id res chain seq x y z
N MET A 1 -16.79 11.99 4.69
CA MET A 1 -16.06 11.11 5.62
C MET A 1 -16.59 11.23 7.03
N THR A 2 -16.62 12.39 7.67
CA THR A 2 -17.13 12.58 9.05
C THR A 2 -18.59 12.10 9.24
N GLN A 3 -19.43 12.22 8.21
CA GLN A 3 -20.82 11.73 8.25
C GLN A 3 -20.94 10.20 8.13
N LEU A 4 -20.01 9.51 7.47
CA LEU A 4 -20.00 8.05 7.39
C LEU A 4 -19.86 7.38 8.76
N THR A 5 -19.06 7.98 9.65
CA THR A 5 -18.86 7.45 11.00
C THR A 5 -20.02 7.83 11.95
N GLN A 6 -20.69 8.96 11.73
CA GLN A 6 -21.85 9.34 12.54
C GLN A 6 -23.11 8.55 12.18
N GLU A 7 -23.36 8.28 10.90
CA GLU A 7 -24.51 7.46 10.48
C GLU A 7 -24.29 5.96 10.72
N ALA A 8 -23.06 5.45 10.64
CA ALA A 8 -22.75 4.09 11.09
C ALA A 8 -22.96 3.87 12.60
N LYS A 9 -22.95 4.93 13.40
CA LYS A 9 -23.36 4.86 14.82
C LYS A 9 -24.87 4.67 15.04
N VAL A 10 -25.69 4.91 14.02
CA VAL A 10 -27.16 4.74 14.13
C VAL A 10 -27.59 3.31 13.82
N VAL A 11 -26.75 2.51 13.18
CA VAL A 11 -27.02 1.07 13.00
C VAL A 11 -26.49 0.31 14.22
N THR A 12 -27.25 0.40 15.29
CA THR A 12 -27.28 -0.44 16.51
C THR A 12 -26.16 -1.45 16.67
N THR A 13 -25.12 -1.06 17.36
CA THR A 13 -24.27 -2.00 18.07
C THR A 13 -24.89 -2.40 19.39
N PRO A 14 -24.78 -3.67 19.83
CA PRO A 14 -24.96 -4.01 21.22
C PRO A 14 -23.94 -3.21 22.04
N GLN A 15 -24.40 -2.63 23.12
CA GLN A 15 -23.65 -1.76 24.03
C GLN A 15 -22.20 -2.24 24.22
N ALA A 16 -21.26 -1.56 23.60
CA ALA A 16 -19.88 -1.56 24.07
C ALA A 16 -19.85 -0.69 25.33
N VAL A 17 -19.66 -1.33 26.46
CA VAL A 17 -19.38 -0.68 27.74
C VAL A 17 -18.06 0.07 27.56
N PHE A 18 -18.12 1.38 27.48
CA PHE A 18 -16.94 2.24 27.60
C PHE A 18 -16.43 2.10 29.04
N ILE A 19 -15.34 1.37 29.20
CA ILE A 19 -14.56 1.47 30.42
C ILE A 19 -13.61 2.66 30.20
N GLY A 20 -14.04 3.82 30.69
CA GLY A 20 -13.16 4.95 30.93
C GLY A 20 -12.30 4.61 32.12
N GLU A 21 -11.04 4.28 31.94
CA GLU A 21 -10.04 4.31 33.01
C GLU A 21 -8.72 4.89 32.48
N ASP A 22 -8.35 5.90 33.20
CA ASP A 22 -7.12 6.66 33.34
C ASP A 22 -5.86 6.05 32.67
N THR A 23 -5.42 6.69 31.57
CA THR A 23 -4.16 6.36 30.87
C THR A 23 -2.91 6.47 31.78
N SER A 24 -3.02 7.10 32.97
CA SER A 24 -1.93 7.14 33.94
C SER A 24 -1.62 5.78 34.57
N ASN A 25 -2.61 4.85 34.59
CA ASN A 25 -2.40 3.48 35.04
C ASN A 25 -1.71 2.59 34.01
N PHE A 26 -1.82 2.88 32.73
CA PHE A 26 -1.14 2.14 31.67
C PHE A 26 0.39 2.32 31.75
N LEU A 27 0.85 3.52 32.06
CA LEU A 27 2.29 3.83 32.25
C LEU A 27 2.86 3.29 33.57
N ARG A 28 2.01 3.06 34.62
CA ARG A 28 2.46 2.49 35.90
C ARG A 28 2.52 0.97 35.93
N ALA A 29 1.77 0.28 35.07
CA ALA A 29 1.84 -1.18 34.92
C ALA A 29 3.16 -1.66 34.30
N GLU A 30 3.89 -0.79 33.58
CA GLU A 30 5.17 -1.12 32.94
C GLU A 30 6.30 -1.50 33.94
N HIS A 31 6.20 -1.12 35.19
CA HIS A 31 7.25 -1.43 36.19
C HIS A 31 7.03 -2.74 36.97
N ALA A 32 5.86 -3.37 36.87
CA ALA A 32 5.54 -4.56 37.67
C ALA A 32 5.74 -5.91 36.96
N GLU A 33 5.77 -5.96 35.60
CA GLU A 33 5.80 -7.22 34.84
C GLU A 33 7.02 -7.37 33.88
N ALA A 34 8.17 -6.86 34.27
CA ALA A 34 9.43 -7.00 33.53
C ALA A 34 9.89 -8.46 33.30
N GLY A 35 9.24 -9.45 33.90
CA GLY A 35 9.64 -10.85 33.86
C GLY A 35 9.19 -11.60 32.58
N THR A 36 8.00 -11.33 32.04
CA THR A 36 7.43 -12.11 30.91
C THR A 36 7.82 -11.56 29.54
N SER A 37 7.93 -10.25 29.39
CA SER A 37 8.52 -9.61 28.21
C SER A 37 9.98 -10.02 28.03
N ARG A 38 10.75 -10.12 29.12
CA ARG A 38 12.12 -10.64 29.10
C ARG A 38 12.22 -12.09 28.59
N ALA A 39 11.29 -12.97 28.94
CA ALA A 39 11.33 -14.37 28.50
C ALA A 39 11.07 -14.53 27.00
N TYR A 40 10.14 -13.74 26.43
CA TYR A 40 9.90 -13.72 24.98
C TYR A 40 11.07 -13.10 24.22
N GLU A 41 11.60 -11.99 24.71
CA GLU A 41 12.79 -11.34 24.16
C GLU A 41 14.03 -12.22 24.30
N GLU A 42 14.18 -12.93 25.42
CA GLU A 42 15.26 -13.89 25.65
C GLU A 42 15.12 -15.10 24.70
N HIS A 43 13.92 -15.63 24.49
CA HIS A 43 13.65 -16.70 23.53
C HIS A 43 13.83 -16.22 22.08
N ALA A 44 13.39 -15.00 21.77
CA ALA A 44 13.68 -14.35 20.50
C ALA A 44 15.19 -14.10 20.32
N ARG A 45 15.92 -13.66 21.36
CA ARG A 45 17.39 -13.51 21.37
C ARG A 45 18.11 -14.85 21.22
N GLN A 46 17.65 -15.92 21.85
CA GLN A 46 18.23 -17.27 21.74
C GLN A 46 18.01 -17.86 20.35
N ARG A 47 16.83 -17.68 19.73
CA ARG A 47 16.59 -18.03 18.32
C ARG A 47 17.46 -17.20 17.38
N ARG A 48 17.74 -15.93 17.71
CA ARG A 48 18.63 -15.04 16.96
C ARG A 48 20.09 -15.52 16.98
N ARG A 49 20.58 -16.00 18.14
CA ARG A 49 21.93 -16.57 18.30
C ARG A 49 22.10 -17.92 17.61
N ALA A 50 21.01 -18.64 17.34
CA ALA A 50 21.03 -19.92 16.65
C ALA A 50 21.06 -19.80 15.10
N THR A 51 20.87 -18.59 14.53
CA THR A 51 21.05 -18.35 13.10
C THR A 51 22.50 -18.00 12.81
N PRO A 52 23.20 -18.68 11.89
CA PRO A 52 24.63 -18.50 11.63
C PRO A 52 25.01 -17.11 11.07
N PHE A 53 24.04 -16.24 10.83
CA PHE A 53 24.21 -14.85 10.39
C PHE A 53 23.20 -13.98 11.15
N GLY A 54 23.52 -13.60 12.39
CA GLY A 54 22.72 -12.65 13.17
C GLY A 54 22.91 -11.22 12.64
N ALA A 55 21.87 -10.38 12.75
CA ALA A 55 22.03 -8.95 12.60
C ALA A 55 23.07 -8.44 13.58
N SER A 56 23.80 -7.38 13.22
CA SER A 56 24.73 -6.76 14.15
C SER A 56 24.00 -6.31 15.41
N GLU A 57 24.69 -6.30 16.54
CA GLU A 57 24.09 -5.82 17.80
C GLU A 57 23.60 -4.37 17.69
N GLN A 58 24.27 -3.56 16.87
CA GLN A 58 23.84 -2.19 16.58
C GLN A 58 22.52 -2.12 15.81
N ASN A 59 22.29 -2.99 14.82
CA ASN A 59 21.03 -3.03 14.10
C ASN A 59 19.87 -3.49 14.98
N TRP A 60 20.15 -4.38 15.96
CA TRP A 60 19.16 -4.73 16.97
C TRP A 60 18.80 -3.55 17.86
N ARG A 61 19.74 -2.70 18.25
CA ARG A 61 19.45 -1.47 18.98
C ARG A 61 18.61 -0.50 18.15
N ARG A 62 18.91 -0.34 16.84
CA ARG A 62 18.09 0.47 15.92
C ARG A 62 16.66 -0.03 15.85
N ARG A 63 16.47 -1.35 15.74
CA ARG A 63 15.17 -1.99 15.75
C ARG A 63 14.43 -1.77 17.09
N ASP A 64 15.10 -1.91 18.21
CA ASP A 64 14.49 -1.69 19.52
C ASP A 64 14.06 -0.21 19.68
N LYS A 65 14.89 0.75 19.24
CA LYS A 65 14.52 2.17 19.18
C LYS A 65 13.31 2.44 18.24
N PHE A 66 13.22 1.75 17.12
CA PHE A 66 12.04 1.86 16.27
C PHE A 66 10.75 1.54 17.03
N PHE A 67 10.74 0.48 17.86
CA PHE A 67 9.57 0.16 18.69
C PHE A 67 9.29 1.21 19.77
N GLU A 68 10.31 1.94 20.24
CA GLU A 68 10.10 3.09 21.11
C GLU A 68 9.46 4.26 20.34
N TYR A 69 9.96 4.58 19.15
CA TYR A 69 9.40 5.63 18.31
C TYR A 69 7.96 5.33 17.85
N LEU A 70 7.65 4.07 17.56
CA LEU A 70 6.31 3.65 17.13
C LEU A 70 5.22 3.98 18.17
N ARG A 71 5.58 4.14 19.45
CA ARG A 71 4.67 4.56 20.52
C ARG A 71 4.35 6.05 20.51
N THR A 72 5.05 6.84 19.72
CA THR A 72 4.99 8.31 19.75
C THR A 72 4.87 8.90 18.35
N CYS A 73 4.00 8.32 17.52
CA CYS A 73 3.69 8.89 16.20
C CYS A 73 3.17 10.33 16.35
N ALA A 74 3.59 11.22 15.45
CA ALA A 74 3.28 12.64 15.60
C ALA A 74 2.94 13.34 14.28
N ILE A 75 2.35 14.49 14.39
CA ILE A 75 2.20 15.45 13.29
C ILE A 75 3.42 16.37 13.28
N ASP A 76 3.92 16.68 12.07
CA ASP A 76 4.93 17.71 11.80
C ASP A 76 4.31 18.77 10.89
N SER A 77 4.04 19.95 11.43
CA SER A 77 3.41 21.06 10.71
C SER A 77 4.40 21.91 9.91
N THR A 78 5.71 21.62 9.93
CA THR A 78 6.75 22.41 9.25
C THR A 78 6.45 22.58 7.76
N ARG A 79 6.07 21.50 7.08
CA ARG A 79 5.73 21.56 5.65
C ARG A 79 4.51 22.44 5.41
N ALA A 80 3.46 22.29 6.20
CA ALA A 80 2.23 23.07 6.05
C ALA A 80 2.51 24.57 6.20
N ARG A 81 3.35 24.97 7.16
CA ARG A 81 3.79 26.34 7.32
C ARG A 81 4.58 26.85 6.11
N CYS A 82 5.62 26.11 5.71
CA CYS A 82 6.48 26.50 4.58
C CYS A 82 5.70 26.66 3.28
N MET A 83 4.83 25.69 2.98
CA MET A 83 3.96 25.75 1.80
C MET A 83 3.04 26.98 1.84
N THR A 84 2.38 27.25 2.97
CA THR A 84 1.47 28.39 3.11
C THR A 84 2.18 29.72 2.92
N GLU A 85 3.31 29.92 3.59
CA GLU A 85 4.09 31.18 3.47
C GLU A 85 4.59 31.41 2.04
N VAL A 86 5.07 30.36 1.36
CA VAL A 86 5.50 30.46 -0.04
C VAL A 86 4.32 30.77 -0.95
N PHE A 87 3.18 30.10 -0.76
CA PHE A 87 2.00 30.34 -1.58
C PHE A 87 1.47 31.75 -1.42
N GLN A 88 1.45 32.29 -0.20
CA GLN A 88 1.11 33.69 0.04
C GLN A 88 2.08 34.66 -0.64
N ALA A 89 3.39 34.41 -0.58
CA ALA A 89 4.41 35.25 -1.17
C ALA A 89 4.50 35.16 -2.71
N THR A 90 3.91 34.11 -3.30
CA THR A 90 3.99 33.81 -4.74
C THR A 90 2.62 33.83 -5.43
N GLU A 91 1.63 34.52 -4.89
CA GLU A 91 0.32 34.67 -5.52
C GLU A 91 0.45 35.16 -6.98
N GLY A 92 -0.28 34.51 -7.90
CA GLY A 92 -0.23 34.83 -9.34
C GLY A 92 0.95 34.22 -10.11
N GLN A 93 1.91 33.56 -9.46
CA GLN A 93 2.97 32.81 -10.16
C GLN A 93 2.45 31.43 -10.63
N PRO A 94 3.09 30.81 -11.64
CA PRO A 94 2.75 29.45 -12.08
C PRO A 94 2.80 28.43 -10.93
N GLN A 95 1.82 27.53 -10.88
CA GLN A 95 1.69 26.53 -9.80
C GLN A 95 2.96 25.67 -9.64
N ALA A 96 3.62 25.30 -10.75
CA ALA A 96 4.85 24.51 -10.70
C ALA A 96 5.96 25.22 -9.91
N ILE A 97 6.11 26.53 -10.10
CA ILE A 97 7.08 27.35 -9.35
C ILE A 97 6.71 27.44 -7.87
N ARG A 98 5.43 27.62 -7.56
CA ARG A 98 4.94 27.73 -6.19
C ARG A 98 5.16 26.44 -5.41
N ILE A 99 4.80 25.29 -6.00
CA ILE A 99 5.04 23.97 -5.42
C ILE A 99 6.55 23.74 -5.21
N ALA A 100 7.37 23.92 -6.25
CA ALA A 100 8.80 23.69 -6.17
C ALA A 100 9.48 24.54 -5.07
N ARG A 101 9.13 25.83 -4.97
CA ARG A 101 9.64 26.71 -3.90
C ARG A 101 9.16 26.29 -2.51
N GLY A 102 7.90 25.86 -2.38
CA GLY A 102 7.35 25.37 -1.12
C GLY A 102 8.06 24.11 -0.64
N VAL A 103 8.28 23.15 -1.54
CA VAL A 103 9.03 21.91 -1.26
C VAL A 103 10.50 22.23 -0.93
N ALA A 104 11.17 23.02 -1.72
CA ALA A 104 12.57 23.42 -1.48
C ALA A 104 12.73 24.11 -0.12
N ARG A 105 11.79 25.01 0.24
CA ARG A 105 11.77 25.66 1.55
C ARG A 105 11.51 24.68 2.67
N THR A 106 10.59 23.72 2.49
CA THR A 106 10.35 22.66 3.45
C THR A 106 11.63 21.87 3.72
N LEU A 107 12.32 21.39 2.69
CA LEU A 107 13.58 20.67 2.80
C LEU A 107 14.72 21.51 3.42
N ALA A 108 14.67 22.84 3.24
CA ALA A 108 15.61 23.76 3.88
C ALA A 108 15.30 24.03 5.37
N GLU A 109 14.08 23.81 5.84
CA GLU A 109 13.64 24.16 7.19
C GLU A 109 13.27 22.96 8.08
N ILE A 110 13.00 21.76 7.53
CA ILE A 110 12.80 20.55 8.34
C ILE A 110 13.98 20.41 9.32
N PRO A 111 13.74 20.25 10.62
CA PRO A 111 14.82 20.01 11.58
C PRO A 111 15.66 18.80 11.18
N VAL A 112 16.98 18.94 11.23
CA VAL A 112 17.88 17.82 11.00
C VAL A 112 17.96 16.96 12.26
N PHE A 113 17.63 15.67 12.12
CA PHE A 113 17.71 14.71 13.21
C PHE A 113 18.65 13.57 12.80
N ILE A 114 19.62 13.27 13.65
CA ILE A 114 20.54 12.14 13.52
C ILE A 114 20.63 11.47 14.88
N ASP A 115 20.16 10.22 14.94
CA ASP A 115 20.21 9.42 16.15
C ASP A 115 21.65 8.92 16.42
N ASP A 116 21.92 8.61 17.69
CA ASP A 116 23.24 8.10 18.14
C ASP A 116 23.65 6.81 17.41
N ASP A 117 22.68 5.99 16.98
CA ASP A 117 22.92 4.73 16.28
C ASP A 117 22.72 4.81 14.76
N ASP A 118 22.31 5.96 14.20
CA ASP A 118 22.09 6.10 12.77
C ASP A 118 23.36 5.87 11.95
N LEU A 119 23.27 5.03 10.89
CA LEU A 119 24.31 4.91 9.85
C LEU A 119 23.99 5.74 8.62
N PHE A 120 22.72 6.12 8.43
CA PHE A 120 22.23 6.91 7.30
C PHE A 120 21.58 8.18 7.79
N ALA A 121 21.84 9.27 7.07
CA ALA A 121 21.28 10.58 7.32
C ALA A 121 19.90 10.74 6.66
N GLY A 122 19.10 11.64 7.21
CA GLY A 122 17.80 12.02 6.66
C GLY A 122 16.62 11.34 7.35
N ASN A 123 15.49 12.03 7.28
CA ASN A 123 14.15 11.55 7.66
C ASN A 123 13.13 12.30 6.80
N VAL A 124 11.92 11.78 6.71
CA VAL A 124 10.84 12.47 6.00
C VAL A 124 10.49 13.79 6.69
N THR A 125 10.48 13.80 8.01
CA THR A 125 10.15 14.94 8.89
C THR A 125 11.29 15.26 9.85
N GLY A 126 11.11 16.24 10.71
CA GLY A 126 12.12 16.61 11.72
C GLY A 126 12.34 15.58 12.84
N ARG A 127 11.60 14.45 12.84
CA ARG A 127 11.73 13.35 13.82
C ARG A 127 11.25 12.02 13.22
N PRO A 128 11.69 10.87 13.73
CA PRO A 128 11.12 9.57 13.37
C PRO A 128 9.62 9.48 13.68
N MET A 129 8.91 8.65 12.94
CA MET A 129 7.48 8.36 13.14
C MET A 129 6.63 9.63 13.21
N ALA A 130 6.87 10.59 12.30
CA ALA A 130 6.03 11.77 12.18
C ALA A 130 5.58 11.97 10.72
N SER A 131 4.45 12.63 10.57
CA SER A 131 3.83 12.86 9.27
C SER A 131 3.77 14.35 8.93
N HIS A 132 4.10 14.65 7.68
CA HIS A 132 3.78 15.93 7.08
C HIS A 132 2.28 16.14 6.93
N ILE A 133 1.89 17.42 6.93
CA ILE A 133 0.56 17.87 6.50
C ILE A 133 0.69 18.57 5.14
N TYR A 134 -0.23 18.24 4.24
CA TYR A 134 -0.31 18.76 2.87
C TYR A 134 -1.54 19.69 2.75
N PRO A 135 -1.41 20.99 3.08
CA PRO A 135 -2.56 21.89 3.17
C PRO A 135 -3.21 22.14 1.80
N GLU A 136 -2.47 21.94 0.71
CA GLU A 136 -2.97 22.04 -0.66
C GLU A 136 -3.89 20.88 -1.10
N LEU A 137 -3.98 19.81 -0.32
CA LEU A 137 -4.87 18.69 -0.60
C LEU A 137 -6.26 18.92 -0.01
N MET A 138 -6.37 18.98 1.32
CA MET A 138 -7.64 19.12 2.02
C MET A 138 -7.41 19.64 3.46
N PRO A 139 -7.21 20.93 3.67
CA PRO A 139 -6.77 21.49 4.94
C PRO A 139 -7.83 21.36 6.05
N ASP A 140 -9.11 21.48 5.72
CA ASP A 140 -10.19 21.38 6.72
C ASP A 140 -10.27 20.00 7.36
N TYR A 141 -9.73 18.97 6.70
CA TYR A 141 -9.62 17.63 7.25
C TYR A 141 -8.73 17.54 8.50
N TYR A 142 -7.68 18.38 8.57
CA TYR A 142 -6.73 18.38 9.70
C TYR A 142 -7.10 19.41 10.78
N THR A 143 -7.96 20.35 10.48
CA THR A 143 -8.27 21.49 11.36
C THR A 143 -9.72 21.52 11.83
N SER A 144 -10.58 20.72 11.19
CA SER A 144 -12.01 20.71 11.50
C SER A 144 -12.30 19.89 12.75
N GLU A 145 -13.49 20.09 13.29
CA GLU A 145 -14.14 19.19 14.25
C GLU A 145 -14.21 17.74 13.75
N ALA A 146 -13.88 17.50 12.47
CA ALA A 146 -13.81 16.19 11.85
C ALA A 146 -12.70 15.32 12.41
N VAL A 147 -11.57 15.88 12.86
CA VAL A 147 -10.53 15.11 13.54
C VAL A 147 -10.75 15.20 15.04
N ASP A 148 -11.37 14.18 15.61
CA ASP A 148 -11.42 14.00 17.05
C ASP A 148 -10.02 13.59 17.55
N TRP A 149 -9.20 14.59 17.86
CA TRP A 149 -7.83 14.39 18.34
C TRP A 149 -7.75 13.59 19.62
N ASP A 150 -8.76 13.65 20.48
CA ASP A 150 -8.80 12.87 21.71
C ASP A 150 -9.03 11.38 21.40
N ALA A 151 -9.89 11.07 20.45
CA ALA A 151 -10.06 9.69 19.98
C ALA A 151 -8.84 9.17 19.23
N VAL A 152 -8.12 9.99 18.46
CA VAL A 152 -6.87 9.62 17.77
C VAL A 152 -5.76 9.31 18.79
N ARG A 153 -5.72 10.00 19.91
CA ARG A 153 -4.77 9.74 21.00
C ARG A 153 -5.02 8.43 21.76
N THR A 154 -6.22 7.88 21.68
CA THR A 154 -6.61 6.63 22.36
C THR A 154 -6.57 5.39 21.47
N GLN A 155 -6.12 5.51 20.22
CA GLN A 155 -5.94 4.37 19.34
C GLN A 155 -4.74 3.50 19.74
N PRO A 156 -4.66 2.24 19.27
CA PRO A 156 -3.50 1.37 19.53
C PRO A 156 -2.15 2.00 19.13
N SER A 157 -2.16 2.87 18.10
CA SER A 157 -1.02 3.71 17.72
C SER A 157 -1.39 5.18 17.91
N PRO A 158 -1.22 5.75 19.12
CA PRO A 158 -1.63 7.10 19.43
C PRO A 158 -0.81 8.13 18.64
N VAL A 159 -1.52 9.14 18.12
CA VAL A 159 -0.89 10.24 17.38
C VAL A 159 -0.83 11.49 18.25
N ILE A 160 0.36 12.06 18.36
CA ILE A 160 0.61 13.29 19.11
C ILE A 160 0.53 14.47 18.14
N ILE A 161 -0.31 15.45 18.51
CA ILE A 161 -0.26 16.79 17.93
C ILE A 161 0.01 17.77 19.07
N THR A 162 1.01 18.65 18.89
CA THR A 162 1.29 19.67 19.89
C THR A 162 0.25 20.79 19.81
N PRO A 163 0.01 21.55 20.90
CA PRO A 163 -0.86 22.73 20.84
C PRO A 163 -0.38 23.76 19.81
N GLU A 164 0.93 23.88 19.62
CA GLU A 164 1.56 24.77 18.66
C GLU A 164 1.26 24.33 17.22
N ASP A 165 1.40 23.04 16.91
CA ASP A 165 1.07 22.49 15.58
C ASP A 165 -0.42 22.68 15.28
N LEU A 166 -1.29 22.38 16.22
CA LEU A 166 -2.75 22.55 16.05
C LEU A 166 -3.13 24.02 15.84
N ALA A 167 -2.54 24.92 16.62
CA ALA A 167 -2.76 26.37 16.46
C ALA A 167 -2.28 26.87 15.09
N LEU A 168 -1.11 26.42 14.63
CA LEU A 168 -0.60 26.73 13.31
C LEU A 168 -1.55 26.24 12.21
N LEU A 169 -1.91 24.94 12.22
CA LEU A 169 -2.81 24.37 11.22
C LEU A 169 -4.16 25.10 11.18
N THR A 170 -4.71 25.45 12.34
CA THR A 170 -5.94 26.23 12.44
C THR A 170 -5.77 27.64 11.82
N SER A 171 -4.62 28.28 12.05
CA SER A 171 -4.35 29.64 11.55
C SER A 171 -4.17 29.71 10.03
N ILE A 172 -3.64 28.66 9.41
CA ILE A 172 -3.39 28.64 7.95
C ILE A 172 -4.59 28.14 7.13
N ALA A 173 -5.51 27.36 7.73
CA ALA A 173 -6.65 26.76 7.02
C ALA A 173 -7.50 27.79 6.24
N PRO A 174 -7.82 29.00 6.76
CA PRO A 174 -8.59 29.98 6.01
C PRO A 174 -7.95 30.41 4.69
N TYR A 175 -6.60 30.42 4.60
CA TYR A 175 -5.91 30.75 3.36
C TYR A 175 -6.17 29.71 2.24
N TRP A 176 -6.29 28.44 2.60
CA TRP A 176 -6.42 27.35 1.65
C TRP A 176 -7.84 27.11 1.15
N ARG A 177 -8.86 27.60 1.84
CA ARG A 177 -10.27 27.44 1.42
C ARG A 177 -10.50 27.95 0.00
N GLY A 178 -11.10 27.11 -0.84
CA GLY A 178 -11.32 27.37 -2.26
C GLY A 178 -10.08 27.23 -3.15
N LYS A 179 -8.94 26.74 -2.62
CA LYS A 179 -7.67 26.63 -3.36
C LYS A 179 -7.10 25.21 -3.39
N THR A 180 -7.78 24.26 -2.79
CA THR A 180 -7.28 22.89 -2.61
C THR A 180 -7.76 21.95 -3.70
N ILE A 181 -7.09 20.77 -3.76
CA ILE A 181 -7.53 19.66 -4.61
C ILE A 181 -8.97 19.24 -4.23
N GLY A 182 -9.26 19.13 -2.94
CA GLY A 182 -10.59 18.77 -2.46
C GLY A 182 -11.67 19.77 -2.86
N ASP A 183 -11.39 21.09 -2.75
CA ASP A 183 -12.32 22.13 -3.22
C ASP A 183 -12.59 22.00 -4.72
N ARG A 184 -11.52 21.88 -5.52
CA ARG A 184 -11.66 21.78 -6.97
C ARG A 184 -12.37 20.52 -7.41
N TRP A 185 -12.09 19.38 -6.77
CA TRP A 185 -12.81 18.15 -7.00
C TRP A 185 -14.31 18.29 -6.69
N ASN A 186 -14.67 18.92 -5.56
CA ASN A 186 -16.06 19.17 -5.20
C ASN A 186 -16.81 20.05 -6.20
N GLU A 187 -16.10 20.96 -6.90
CA GLU A 187 -16.69 21.76 -7.99
C GLU A 187 -16.94 20.95 -9.27
N LEU A 188 -16.10 19.95 -9.52
CA LEU A 188 -16.10 19.18 -10.79
C LEU A 188 -16.94 17.91 -10.73
N ARG A 189 -17.01 17.24 -9.56
CA ARG A 189 -17.73 15.98 -9.39
C ARG A 189 -19.25 16.14 -9.47
N ARG A 190 -19.97 15.06 -9.73
CA ARG A 190 -21.44 15.04 -9.78
C ARG A 190 -22.04 15.28 -8.38
N ALA A 191 -23.24 15.82 -8.36
CA ALA A 191 -23.93 16.13 -7.10
C ALA A 191 -24.31 14.89 -6.27
N ASP A 192 -24.49 13.74 -6.90
CA ASP A 192 -24.85 12.47 -6.25
C ASP A 192 -23.61 11.65 -5.80
N ASP A 193 -22.40 12.03 -6.21
CA ASP A 193 -21.18 11.30 -5.91
C ASP A 193 -20.96 11.08 -4.40
N GLU A 194 -21.20 12.09 -3.59
CA GLU A 194 -21.07 12.00 -2.13
C GLU A 194 -22.04 10.95 -1.54
N ALA A 195 -23.25 10.87 -2.06
CA ALA A 195 -24.24 9.89 -1.60
C ALA A 195 -23.81 8.47 -1.98
N LEU A 196 -23.30 8.26 -3.20
CA LEU A 196 -22.83 6.95 -3.65
C LEU A 196 -21.62 6.45 -2.86
N ASN A 197 -20.65 7.32 -2.55
CA ASN A 197 -19.54 7.02 -1.65
C ASN A 197 -20.04 6.68 -0.23
N ARG A 198 -20.92 7.49 0.33
CA ARG A 198 -21.47 7.30 1.69
C ARG A 198 -22.21 5.97 1.85
N HIS A 199 -22.90 5.54 0.79
CA HIS A 199 -23.58 4.23 0.77
C HIS A 199 -22.66 3.08 0.35
N CYS A 200 -21.35 3.30 0.32
CA CYS A 200 -20.34 2.28 0.05
C CYS A 200 -20.49 1.58 -1.32
N LEU A 201 -21.02 2.27 -2.33
CA LEU A 201 -21.02 1.74 -3.69
C LEU A 201 -19.60 1.71 -4.27
N TYR A 202 -18.82 2.72 -3.93
CA TYR A 202 -17.40 2.82 -4.23
C TYR A 202 -16.67 3.72 -3.22
N PHE A 203 -15.35 3.80 -3.33
CA PHE A 203 -14.48 4.71 -2.58
C PHE A 203 -13.57 5.45 -3.56
N SER A 204 -13.84 6.74 -3.80
CA SER A 204 -13.14 7.59 -4.78
C SER A 204 -12.18 8.62 -4.16
N TYR A 205 -11.90 8.53 -2.86
CA TYR A 205 -11.13 9.54 -2.11
C TYR A 205 -9.62 9.30 -2.11
N ASN A 206 -9.13 8.20 -2.72
CA ASN A 206 -7.76 7.76 -2.50
C ASN A 206 -6.72 8.80 -2.91
N MET A 207 -6.88 9.47 -4.03
CA MET A 207 -5.96 10.53 -4.49
C MET A 207 -6.06 11.84 -3.69
N LEU A 208 -7.02 12.01 -2.78
CA LEU A 208 -7.01 13.15 -1.84
C LEU A 208 -5.86 13.07 -0.84
N ALA A 209 -5.23 11.91 -0.68
CA ALA A 209 -3.98 11.76 0.07
C ALA A 209 -2.72 12.18 -0.72
N GLY A 210 -2.88 12.67 -1.95
CA GLY A 210 -1.81 13.06 -2.85
C GLY A 210 -1.45 12.01 -3.90
N ILE A 211 -0.46 12.32 -4.73
CA ILE A 211 0.05 11.41 -5.75
C ILE A 211 1.15 10.56 -5.10
N GLY A 212 0.73 9.45 -4.52
CA GLY A 212 1.59 8.35 -4.10
C GLY A 212 1.61 7.24 -5.13
N HIS A 213 2.02 6.04 -4.70
CA HIS A 213 2.07 4.83 -5.54
C HIS A 213 2.91 5.05 -6.80
N VAL A 214 4.17 5.46 -6.59
CA VAL A 214 5.13 5.77 -7.65
C VAL A 214 6.46 5.07 -7.41
N ILE A 215 7.19 4.80 -8.50
CA ILE A 215 8.55 4.28 -8.43
C ILE A 215 9.52 5.41 -8.68
N ALA A 216 10.39 5.68 -7.71
CA ALA A 216 11.50 6.59 -7.88
C ALA A 216 12.53 6.00 -8.85
N ASN A 217 12.92 6.75 -9.88
CA ASN A 217 13.97 6.33 -10.80
C ASN A 217 15.36 6.50 -10.16
N ILE A 218 15.60 5.67 -9.13
CA ILE A 218 16.89 5.65 -8.44
C ILE A 218 18.05 5.38 -9.41
N PRO A 219 17.96 4.39 -10.34
CA PRO A 219 19.03 4.16 -11.33
C PRO A 219 19.50 5.42 -12.07
N LEU A 220 18.57 6.28 -12.48
CA LEU A 220 18.90 7.54 -13.17
C LEU A 220 19.72 8.49 -12.29
N VAL A 221 19.35 8.60 -11.00
CA VAL A 221 20.07 9.44 -10.05
C VAL A 221 21.46 8.88 -9.74
N LEU A 222 21.58 7.55 -9.55
CA LEU A 222 22.88 6.92 -9.30
C LEU A 222 23.82 7.05 -10.47
N GLN A 223 23.29 7.05 -11.71
CA GLN A 223 24.07 7.20 -12.93
C GLN A 223 24.52 8.67 -13.17
N ARG A 224 23.65 9.65 -12.91
CA ARG A 224 23.86 11.02 -13.36
C ARG A 224 24.05 12.04 -12.24
N GLY A 225 23.64 11.71 -11.03
CA GLY A 225 23.45 12.67 -9.96
C GLY A 225 22.35 13.70 -10.27
N LEU A 226 21.88 14.41 -9.27
CA LEU A 226 20.92 15.51 -9.46
C LEU A 226 21.55 16.67 -10.23
N ALA A 227 22.87 16.85 -10.15
CA ALA A 227 23.62 17.83 -10.96
C ALA A 227 23.46 17.60 -12.46
N GLY A 228 23.55 16.34 -12.91
CA GLY A 228 23.36 16.01 -14.32
C GLY A 228 21.95 16.28 -14.84
N LEU A 229 20.94 16.03 -14.01
CA LEU A 229 19.54 16.35 -14.34
C LEU A 229 19.29 17.87 -14.35
N ARG A 230 19.86 18.59 -13.39
CA ARG A 230 19.81 20.05 -13.32
C ARG A 230 20.45 20.71 -14.55
N GLU A 231 21.58 20.19 -15.01
CA GLU A 231 22.22 20.66 -16.25
C GLU A 231 21.34 20.42 -17.48
N GLU A 232 20.68 19.26 -17.57
CA GLU A 232 19.78 18.95 -18.67
C GLU A 232 18.60 19.93 -18.69
N ALA A 233 17.92 20.12 -17.54
CA ALA A 233 16.83 21.08 -17.40
C ALA A 233 17.27 22.51 -17.73
N THR A 234 18.48 22.91 -17.30
CA THR A 234 19.06 24.23 -17.58
C THR A 234 19.31 24.43 -19.07
N ARG A 235 19.88 23.43 -19.77
CA ARG A 235 20.07 23.46 -21.23
C ARG A 235 18.74 23.55 -21.97
N ALA A 236 17.75 22.75 -21.57
CA ALA A 236 16.41 22.76 -22.16
C ALA A 236 15.70 24.10 -21.96
N ARG A 237 15.79 24.68 -20.75
CA ARG A 237 15.28 26.00 -20.42
C ARG A 237 15.90 27.09 -21.30
N LYS A 238 17.24 27.09 -21.44
CA LYS A 238 17.97 28.05 -22.29
C LYS A 238 17.53 27.97 -23.75
N LYS A 239 17.38 26.75 -24.27
CA LYS A 239 16.88 26.50 -25.63
C LYS A 239 15.48 27.07 -25.81
N GLU A 240 14.57 26.83 -24.87
CA GLU A 240 13.21 27.34 -24.90
C GLU A 240 13.16 28.85 -24.83
N ALA A 241 13.93 29.46 -23.92
CA ALA A 241 13.99 30.92 -23.76
C ALA A 241 14.49 31.65 -25.02
N THR A 242 15.27 31.01 -25.88
CA THR A 242 15.80 31.52 -27.14
C THR A 242 14.97 31.12 -28.36
N ALA A 243 13.88 30.39 -28.19
CA ALA A 243 13.00 30.01 -29.27
C ALA A 243 12.28 31.23 -29.86
N ARG A 244 11.86 31.14 -31.12
CA ARG A 244 11.15 32.24 -31.82
C ARG A 244 9.85 32.67 -31.09
N LYS A 245 9.20 31.72 -30.39
CA LYS A 245 8.03 31.92 -29.57
C LYS A 245 8.19 31.06 -28.30
N PRO A 246 8.86 31.59 -27.27
CA PRO A 246 9.03 30.86 -26.01
C PRO A 246 7.68 30.51 -25.40
N ASP A 247 7.57 29.27 -24.85
CA ASP A 247 6.40 28.82 -24.13
C ASP A 247 6.59 29.10 -22.62
N PRO A 248 5.75 29.99 -22.02
CA PRO A 248 5.87 30.31 -20.60
C PRO A 248 5.67 29.11 -19.67
N ASP A 249 4.80 28.16 -20.03
CA ASP A 249 4.53 26.97 -19.21
C ASP A 249 5.73 26.03 -19.20
N ARG A 250 6.39 25.84 -20.35
CA ARG A 250 7.65 25.09 -20.43
C ARG A 250 8.78 25.74 -19.65
N LEU A 251 8.90 27.06 -19.74
CA LEU A 251 9.91 27.80 -18.95
C LEU A 251 9.64 27.64 -17.44
N ALA A 252 8.39 27.76 -17.00
CA ALA A 252 8.00 27.59 -15.62
C ALA A 252 8.26 26.14 -15.14
N PHE A 253 8.01 25.16 -15.99
CA PHE A 253 8.32 23.75 -15.71
C PHE A 253 9.82 23.54 -15.50
N TYR A 254 10.68 23.99 -16.40
CA TYR A 254 12.13 23.86 -16.23
C TYR A 254 12.65 24.56 -14.98
N ASP A 255 12.15 25.77 -14.70
CA ASP A 255 12.52 26.51 -13.48
C ASP A 255 12.09 25.73 -12.23
N SER A 256 10.90 25.14 -12.23
CA SER A 256 10.42 24.34 -11.10
C SER A 256 11.25 23.08 -10.88
N VAL A 257 11.65 22.37 -11.94
CA VAL A 257 12.56 21.22 -11.88
C VAL A 257 13.89 21.62 -11.23
N ILE A 258 14.51 22.69 -11.70
CA ILE A 258 15.79 23.17 -11.16
C ILE A 258 15.67 23.49 -9.67
N ILE A 259 14.63 24.22 -9.26
CA ILE A 259 14.37 24.58 -7.85
C ILE A 259 14.19 23.33 -6.99
N SER A 260 13.46 22.33 -7.47
CA SER A 260 13.21 21.10 -6.71
C SER A 260 14.47 20.26 -6.52
N LEU A 261 15.29 20.13 -7.58
CA LEU A 261 16.57 19.41 -7.50
C LEU A 261 17.54 20.09 -6.51
N ASP A 262 17.66 21.44 -6.59
CA ASP A 262 18.48 22.21 -5.65
C ASP A 262 17.99 22.07 -4.21
N GLY A 263 16.67 21.97 -4.00
CA GLY A 263 16.07 21.73 -2.69
C GLY A 263 16.55 20.43 -2.05
N VAL A 264 16.59 19.33 -2.81
CA VAL A 264 17.08 18.02 -2.32
C VAL A 264 18.59 18.07 -2.04
N VAL A 265 19.38 18.70 -2.90
CA VAL A 265 20.83 18.89 -2.69
C VAL A 265 21.07 19.68 -1.39
N ARG A 266 20.34 20.79 -1.18
CA ARG A 266 20.48 21.58 0.06
C ARG A 266 20.10 20.78 1.31
N TYR A 267 19.06 19.94 1.22
CA TYR A 267 18.68 19.04 2.31
C TYR A 267 19.83 18.10 2.69
N ALA A 268 20.47 17.46 1.72
CA ALA A 268 21.64 16.60 1.95
C ALA A 268 22.81 17.37 2.57
N GLN A 269 23.12 18.58 2.08
CA GLN A 269 24.19 19.43 2.62
C GLN A 269 23.98 19.80 4.09
N ARG A 270 22.75 20.09 4.51
CA ARG A 270 22.41 20.36 5.92
C ARG A 270 22.69 19.14 6.81
N HIS A 271 22.43 17.95 6.31
CA HIS A 271 22.78 16.73 7.04
C HIS A 271 24.30 16.52 7.11
N ALA A 272 25.04 16.86 6.05
CA ALA A 272 26.50 16.83 6.08
C ALA A 272 27.09 17.80 7.13
N GLU A 273 26.52 19.02 7.23
CA GLU A 273 26.90 20.01 8.24
C GLU A 273 26.67 19.46 9.65
N GLU A 274 25.51 18.87 9.92
CA GLU A 274 25.18 18.31 11.23
C GLU A 274 26.01 17.07 11.59
N CYS A 275 26.19 16.13 10.65
CA CYS A 275 27.08 14.98 10.86
C CYS A 275 28.51 15.43 11.21
N GLY A 276 29.02 16.44 10.51
CA GLY A 276 30.36 17.01 10.82
C GLY A 276 30.42 17.64 12.21
N ARG A 277 29.38 18.35 12.62
CA ARG A 277 29.27 18.93 13.97
C ARG A 277 29.26 17.86 15.07
N LEU A 278 28.44 16.80 14.86
CA LEU A 278 28.35 15.67 15.78
C LEU A 278 29.67 14.88 15.85
N ALA A 279 30.33 14.66 14.71
CA ALA A 279 31.62 13.98 14.65
C ALA A 279 32.70 14.71 15.49
N ALA A 280 32.75 16.05 15.40
CA ALA A 280 33.69 16.86 16.16
C ALA A 280 33.49 16.76 17.69
N SER A 281 32.30 16.44 18.16
CA SER A 281 31.94 16.30 19.57
C SER A 281 31.87 14.83 20.04
N ALA A 282 31.97 13.84 19.12
CA ALA A 282 31.86 12.43 19.46
C ALA A 282 33.04 11.91 20.33
N GLY A 283 32.73 11.39 21.49
CA GLY A 283 33.74 10.79 22.40
C GLY A 283 34.16 9.38 21.95
N ASP A 284 33.26 8.61 21.35
CA ASP A 284 33.55 7.29 20.80
C ASP A 284 34.23 7.39 19.43
N PRO A 285 35.45 6.85 19.26
CA PRO A 285 36.16 6.88 17.97
C PRO A 285 35.40 6.19 16.84
N THR A 286 34.69 5.10 17.11
CA THR A 286 33.91 4.37 16.12
C THR A 286 32.73 5.23 15.63
N ARG A 287 32.00 5.84 16.56
CA ARG A 287 30.91 6.76 16.22
C ARG A 287 31.41 7.97 15.45
N ARG A 288 32.54 8.51 15.83
CA ARG A 288 33.18 9.64 15.10
C ARG A 288 33.43 9.27 13.65
N LEU A 289 34.06 8.13 13.37
CA LEU A 289 34.33 7.66 12.00
C LEU A 289 33.03 7.44 11.22
N GLN A 290 31.97 6.88 11.83
CA GLN A 290 30.68 6.73 11.18
C GLN A 290 30.08 8.08 10.78
N LEU A 291 30.09 9.06 11.69
CA LEU A 291 29.58 10.41 11.42
C LEU A 291 30.40 11.17 10.36
N GLU A 292 31.73 11.01 10.36
CA GLU A 292 32.61 11.54 9.32
C GLU A 292 32.28 10.95 7.95
N ARG A 293 32.06 9.64 7.89
CA ARG A 293 31.65 8.95 6.65
C ARG A 293 30.27 9.39 6.17
N MET A 294 29.30 9.54 7.08
CA MET A 294 27.99 10.11 6.76
C MET A 294 28.11 11.52 6.22
N ALA A 295 28.93 12.39 6.86
CA ALA A 295 29.14 13.76 6.41
C ALA A 295 29.76 13.81 5.01
N GLU A 296 30.74 12.95 4.72
CA GLU A 296 31.35 12.85 3.40
C GLU A 296 30.33 12.44 2.31
N ALA A 297 29.59 11.35 2.56
CA ALA A 297 28.55 10.90 1.66
C ALA A 297 27.48 11.98 1.41
N CYS A 298 26.97 12.64 2.44
CA CYS A 298 25.97 13.70 2.31
C CYS A 298 26.46 14.95 1.55
N ARG A 299 27.78 15.22 1.51
CA ARG A 299 28.36 16.27 0.66
C ARG A 299 28.38 15.88 -0.81
N ARG A 300 28.46 14.59 -1.10
CA ARG A 300 28.58 14.06 -2.46
C ARG A 300 27.25 13.71 -3.06
N VAL A 301 26.43 12.93 -2.37
CA VAL A 301 25.18 12.39 -2.89
C VAL A 301 23.97 13.08 -2.26
N PRO A 302 22.87 13.24 -3.00
CA PRO A 302 22.56 12.77 -4.35
C PRO A 302 22.99 13.72 -5.48
N GLU A 303 23.78 14.79 -5.19
CA GLU A 303 24.19 15.76 -6.20
C GLU A 303 25.05 15.11 -7.29
N HIS A 304 25.98 14.25 -6.89
CA HIS A 304 26.89 13.52 -7.79
C HIS A 304 26.65 12.00 -7.70
N PRO A 305 27.04 11.23 -8.72
CA PRO A 305 26.98 9.77 -8.69
C PRO A 305 27.75 9.18 -7.51
N PRO A 306 27.23 8.13 -6.85
CA PRO A 306 27.89 7.46 -5.74
C PRO A 306 29.12 6.63 -6.19
N CYS A 307 30.03 6.36 -5.25
CA CYS A 307 31.22 5.57 -5.48
C CYS A 307 31.12 4.14 -4.92
N ASP A 308 30.26 3.89 -3.95
CA ASP A 308 30.15 2.61 -3.24
C ASP A 308 28.69 2.34 -2.81
N THR A 309 28.45 1.17 -2.22
CA THR A 309 27.15 0.73 -1.71
C THR A 309 26.57 1.71 -0.69
N PHE A 310 27.38 2.23 0.22
CA PHE A 310 26.92 3.16 1.26
C PHE A 310 26.38 4.46 0.65
N GLU A 311 27.12 5.06 -0.28
CA GLU A 311 26.69 6.27 -0.98
C GLU A 311 25.47 6.05 -1.88
N ALA A 312 25.37 4.87 -2.52
CA ALA A 312 24.22 4.51 -3.35
C ALA A 312 22.92 4.44 -2.49
N LEU A 313 22.98 3.80 -1.34
CA LEU A 313 21.86 3.72 -0.39
C LEU A 313 21.53 5.11 0.19
N GLN A 314 22.52 5.90 0.59
CA GLN A 314 22.31 7.27 1.09
C GLN A 314 21.68 8.18 0.03
N SER A 315 22.09 8.06 -1.24
CA SER A 315 21.52 8.78 -2.37
C SER A 315 20.03 8.45 -2.54
N ALA A 316 19.70 7.14 -2.54
CA ALA A 316 18.33 6.69 -2.66
C ALA A 316 17.43 7.25 -1.54
N LEU A 317 17.90 7.25 -0.29
CA LEU A 317 17.15 7.79 0.85
C LEU A 317 16.82 9.28 0.68
N PHE A 318 17.78 10.12 0.26
CA PHE A 318 17.52 11.54 0.04
C PHE A 318 16.52 11.80 -1.08
N VAL A 319 16.57 11.02 -2.16
CA VAL A 319 15.59 11.11 -3.25
C VAL A 319 14.19 10.75 -2.76
N LEU A 320 14.06 9.64 -2.02
CA LEU A 320 12.78 9.20 -1.47
C LEU A 320 12.19 10.25 -0.52
N TYR A 321 12.99 10.85 0.35
CA TYR A 321 12.53 11.90 1.28
C TYR A 321 12.15 13.19 0.55
N GLY A 322 12.87 13.56 -0.51
CA GLY A 322 12.51 14.69 -1.37
C GLY A 322 11.16 14.48 -2.05
N LEU A 323 10.92 13.29 -2.61
CA LEU A 323 9.65 12.93 -3.22
C LEU A 323 8.51 12.89 -2.19
N ALA A 324 8.77 12.42 -0.97
CA ALA A 324 7.79 12.46 0.12
C ALA A 324 7.39 13.91 0.44
N ALA A 325 8.33 14.83 0.50
CA ALA A 325 8.03 16.25 0.73
C ALA A 325 7.24 16.89 -0.43
N GLU A 326 7.43 16.43 -1.68
CA GLU A 326 6.72 16.94 -2.84
C GLU A 326 5.32 16.35 -2.99
N SER A 327 5.21 15.03 -3.08
CA SER A 327 4.02 14.37 -3.63
C SER A 327 3.07 13.85 -2.56
N SER A 328 3.54 12.92 -1.78
CA SER A 328 2.79 12.20 -0.73
C SER A 328 3.77 11.38 0.09
N GLN A 329 3.36 10.95 1.26
CA GLN A 329 4.16 10.02 2.07
C GLN A 329 3.77 8.54 1.85
N ILE A 330 2.88 8.24 0.90
CA ILE A 330 2.34 6.90 0.70
C ILE A 330 2.95 6.27 -0.55
N SER A 331 3.56 5.08 -0.40
CA SER A 331 4.00 4.19 -1.49
C SER A 331 4.93 4.86 -2.51
N ILE A 332 5.99 5.53 -2.04
CA ILE A 332 7.09 5.96 -2.90
C ILE A 332 8.16 4.88 -2.84
N CYS A 333 8.27 4.08 -3.88
CA CYS A 333 9.06 2.86 -3.89
C CYS A 333 10.40 3.03 -4.62
N PRO A 334 11.48 2.38 -4.15
CA PRO A 334 12.81 2.48 -4.78
C PRO A 334 12.96 1.58 -6.02
N GLY A 335 11.91 0.84 -6.40
CA GLY A 335 11.97 -0.07 -7.54
C GLY A 335 12.75 -1.35 -7.26
N ARG A 336 13.44 -1.87 -8.27
CA ARG A 336 14.21 -3.13 -8.24
C ARG A 336 15.56 -2.92 -7.53
N VAL A 337 15.53 -3.01 -6.19
CA VAL A 337 16.69 -2.67 -5.34
C VAL A 337 17.91 -3.52 -5.67
N ASP A 338 17.73 -4.80 -5.92
CA ASP A 338 18.83 -5.71 -6.22
C ASP A 338 19.50 -5.42 -7.57
N GLN A 339 18.79 -4.80 -8.52
CA GLN A 339 19.33 -4.48 -9.84
C GLN A 339 20.21 -3.22 -9.79
N TRP A 340 19.70 -2.14 -9.21
CA TRP A 340 20.45 -0.89 -9.21
C TRP A 340 21.57 -0.87 -8.16
N LEU A 341 21.48 -1.71 -7.12
CA LEU A 341 22.51 -1.78 -6.08
C LEU A 341 23.65 -2.76 -6.44
N ALA A 342 23.36 -3.79 -7.26
CA ALA A 342 24.34 -4.84 -7.58
C ALA A 342 25.70 -4.31 -8.07
N PRO A 343 25.81 -3.34 -8.99
CA PRO A 343 27.11 -2.87 -9.46
C PRO A 343 28.00 -2.30 -8.35
N PHE A 344 27.41 -1.65 -7.35
CA PHE A 344 28.14 -1.08 -6.20
C PHE A 344 28.56 -2.17 -5.22
N VAL A 345 27.67 -3.12 -4.95
CA VAL A 345 27.95 -4.27 -4.09
C VAL A 345 29.05 -5.14 -4.68
N GLU A 346 29.00 -5.45 -5.96
CA GLU A 346 30.02 -6.22 -6.66
C GLU A 346 31.38 -5.52 -6.62
N HIS A 347 31.39 -4.20 -6.80
CA HIS A 347 32.60 -3.39 -6.66
C HIS A 347 33.17 -3.48 -5.23
N ASP A 348 32.34 -3.30 -4.21
CA ASP A 348 32.77 -3.32 -2.81
C ASP A 348 33.29 -4.71 -2.40
N LEU A 349 32.61 -5.78 -2.82
CA LEU A 349 33.09 -7.15 -2.61
C LEU A 349 34.44 -7.41 -3.30
N ALA A 350 34.60 -6.94 -4.56
CA ALA A 350 35.83 -7.09 -5.31
C ALA A 350 37.00 -6.30 -4.69
N THR A 351 36.72 -5.20 -3.98
CA THR A 351 37.71 -4.39 -3.26
C THR A 351 37.96 -4.84 -1.83
N GLY A 352 37.30 -5.92 -1.39
CA GLY A 352 37.56 -6.59 -0.11
C GLY A 352 36.60 -6.24 1.02
N THR A 353 35.47 -5.56 0.76
CA THR A 353 34.42 -5.36 1.75
C THR A 353 33.75 -6.69 2.10
N PRO A 354 33.67 -7.09 3.38
CA PRO A 354 33.02 -8.34 3.74
C PRO A 354 31.52 -8.32 3.41
N PRO A 355 30.93 -9.44 2.93
CA PRO A 355 29.48 -9.53 2.66
C PRO A 355 28.62 -9.15 3.86
N GLU A 356 29.06 -9.49 5.07
CA GLU A 356 28.35 -9.17 6.33
C GLU A 356 28.22 -7.66 6.56
N ALA A 357 29.24 -6.87 6.16
CA ALA A 357 29.18 -5.41 6.27
C ALA A 357 28.12 -4.82 5.32
N ILE A 358 27.96 -5.39 4.13
CA ILE A 358 26.91 -4.98 3.16
C ILE A 358 25.51 -5.35 3.71
N ILE A 359 25.36 -6.54 4.28
CA ILE A 359 24.10 -6.97 4.90
C ILE A 359 23.77 -6.02 6.06
N GLU A 360 24.76 -5.60 6.86
CA GLU A 360 24.55 -4.63 7.93
C GLU A 360 24.04 -3.27 7.42
N LEU A 361 24.53 -2.79 6.27
CA LEU A 361 24.02 -1.58 5.64
C LEU A 361 22.55 -1.74 5.20
N LEU A 362 22.20 -2.88 4.59
CA LEU A 362 20.82 -3.18 4.20
C LEU A 362 19.88 -3.24 5.42
N GLU A 363 20.30 -3.88 6.50
CA GLU A 363 19.57 -3.92 7.76
C GLU A 363 19.34 -2.51 8.35
N ALA A 364 20.37 -1.66 8.29
CA ALA A 364 20.26 -0.27 8.75
C ALA A 364 19.29 0.56 7.88
N VAL A 365 19.26 0.36 6.56
CA VAL A 365 18.30 0.99 5.65
C VAL A 365 16.87 0.52 5.93
N ILE A 366 16.66 -0.77 6.18
CA ILE A 366 15.35 -1.32 6.57
C ILE A 366 14.86 -0.61 7.84
N CYS A 367 15.70 -0.49 8.88
CA CYS A 367 15.36 0.26 10.09
C CYS A 367 15.04 1.73 9.79
N LYS A 368 15.86 2.37 8.96
CA LYS A 368 15.71 3.80 8.64
C LYS A 368 14.39 4.09 7.91
N LEU A 369 14.02 3.26 6.94
CA LEU A 369 12.76 3.39 6.21
C LEU A 369 11.54 3.01 7.07
N ALA A 370 11.69 2.15 8.06
CA ALA A 370 10.63 1.85 9.01
C ALA A 370 10.23 3.06 9.87
N HIS A 371 11.12 4.06 10.04
CA HIS A 371 10.79 5.32 10.71
C HIS A 371 9.85 6.23 9.93
N TRP A 372 9.56 5.91 8.68
CA TRP A 372 8.65 6.65 7.83
C TRP A 372 7.20 6.25 8.14
N TRP A 373 6.46 7.18 8.70
CA TRP A 373 5.07 6.99 9.08
C TRP A 373 4.20 8.09 8.46
N THR A 374 2.95 7.78 8.12
CA THR A 374 2.03 8.68 7.45
C THR A 374 0.73 8.78 8.23
N PHE A 375 0.30 9.98 8.54
CA PHE A 375 -1.01 10.23 9.10
C PHE A 375 -2.05 10.35 7.98
N THR A 376 -3.01 9.46 7.99
CA THR A 376 -4.10 9.41 7.00
C THR A 376 -5.43 9.88 7.56
N GLY A 377 -5.44 10.38 8.82
CA GLY A 377 -6.63 10.83 9.52
C GLY A 377 -7.33 9.72 10.32
N ARG A 378 -8.28 10.10 11.18
CA ARG A 378 -8.98 9.16 12.09
C ARG A 378 -9.70 8.04 11.34
N GLU A 379 -10.42 8.39 10.29
CA GLU A 379 -11.23 7.42 9.56
C GLU A 379 -10.37 6.48 8.73
N ALA A 380 -9.29 6.99 8.18
CA ALA A 380 -8.30 6.18 7.50
C ALA A 380 -7.46 5.35 8.49
N ALA A 381 -7.30 5.76 9.74
CA ALA A 381 -6.65 4.94 10.77
C ALA A 381 -7.44 3.67 11.16
N ILE A 382 -8.72 3.59 10.80
CA ILE A 382 -9.49 2.33 10.84
C ILE A 382 -9.05 1.38 9.70
N ILE A 383 -8.52 1.96 8.62
CA ILE A 383 -8.17 1.28 7.37
C ILE A 383 -6.67 1.00 7.31
N ASP A 384 -5.85 1.91 7.85
CA ASP A 384 -4.39 1.86 7.74
C ASP A 384 -3.74 2.47 8.99
N THR A 385 -2.78 1.77 9.56
CA THR A 385 -2.02 2.22 10.75
C THR A 385 -0.90 3.21 10.41
N GLY A 386 -0.91 3.81 9.22
CA GLY A 386 0.06 4.83 8.80
C GLY A 386 1.35 4.29 8.20
N ASN A 387 1.30 3.09 7.65
CA ASN A 387 2.44 2.46 6.99
C ASN A 387 2.79 3.16 5.67
N ASN A 388 4.08 3.33 5.39
CA ASN A 388 4.52 4.07 4.20
C ASN A 388 4.45 3.27 2.89
N LEU A 389 4.41 1.94 2.95
CA LEU A 389 4.38 1.03 1.79
C LEU A 389 5.53 1.28 0.77
N CYS A 390 6.71 1.64 1.24
CA CYS A 390 7.93 1.82 0.43
C CYS A 390 8.50 0.46 0.01
N THR A 391 7.79 -0.27 -0.83
CA THR A 391 8.07 -1.68 -1.16
C THR A 391 9.38 -1.85 -1.90
N PHE A 392 10.23 -2.76 -1.42
CA PHE A 392 11.42 -3.22 -2.13
C PHE A 392 11.04 -4.33 -3.08
N THR A 393 11.44 -4.22 -4.35
CA THR A 393 11.30 -5.29 -5.33
C THR A 393 12.64 -5.92 -5.63
N ILE A 394 12.72 -7.25 -5.63
CA ILE A 394 13.94 -8.03 -5.95
C ILE A 394 13.61 -9.20 -6.89
N GLY A 395 14.63 -9.76 -7.53
CA GLY A 395 14.49 -10.92 -8.41
C GLY A 395 13.88 -10.63 -9.78
N GLY A 396 13.22 -11.63 -10.35
CA GLY A 396 12.55 -11.55 -11.64
C GLY A 396 13.43 -11.95 -12.81
N SER A 397 13.03 -11.53 -14.01
CA SER A 397 13.69 -11.88 -15.27
C SER A 397 14.12 -10.66 -16.08
N HIS A 398 15.09 -10.84 -16.96
CA HIS A 398 15.47 -9.89 -18.01
C HIS A 398 14.58 -10.02 -19.25
N ALA A 399 14.64 -9.04 -20.15
CA ALA A 399 13.85 -9.03 -21.38
C ALA A 399 14.12 -10.22 -22.31
N ASP A 400 15.29 -10.85 -22.22
CA ASP A 400 15.66 -12.07 -22.95
C ASP A 400 15.19 -13.36 -22.26
N GLY A 401 14.50 -13.26 -21.12
CA GLY A 401 13.98 -14.36 -20.31
C GLY A 401 15.01 -15.00 -19.38
N SER A 402 16.24 -14.48 -19.32
CA SER A 402 17.25 -14.94 -18.36
C SER A 402 16.90 -14.48 -16.93
N ASP A 403 17.42 -15.23 -15.95
CA ASP A 403 17.27 -14.90 -14.54
C ASP A 403 17.96 -13.57 -14.18
N ALA A 404 17.28 -12.71 -13.47
CA ALA A 404 17.77 -11.41 -13.03
C ALA A 404 18.14 -11.37 -11.53
N THR A 405 18.19 -12.51 -10.83
CA THR A 405 18.66 -12.54 -9.45
C THR A 405 20.17 -12.21 -9.38
N THR A 406 20.54 -11.46 -8.36
CA THR A 406 21.93 -11.02 -8.12
C THR A 406 22.38 -11.46 -6.72
N VAL A 407 23.64 -11.25 -6.39
CA VAL A 407 24.14 -11.44 -5.02
C VAL A 407 23.35 -10.59 -4.01
N VAL A 408 22.85 -9.43 -4.42
CA VAL A 408 22.05 -8.53 -3.58
C VAL A 408 20.68 -9.11 -3.28
N THR A 409 20.07 -9.87 -4.21
CA THR A 409 18.79 -10.56 -3.99
C THR A 409 18.85 -11.42 -2.71
N GLU A 410 19.89 -12.23 -2.57
CA GLU A 410 20.07 -13.06 -1.39
C GLU A 410 20.41 -12.25 -0.13
N MET A 411 21.26 -11.21 -0.25
CA MET A 411 21.61 -10.33 0.87
C MET A 411 20.39 -9.61 1.43
N VAL A 412 19.48 -9.13 0.57
CA VAL A 412 18.22 -8.51 0.99
C VAL A 412 17.34 -9.53 1.73
N LEU A 413 17.15 -10.73 1.19
CA LEU A 413 16.39 -11.79 1.88
C LEU A 413 16.98 -12.13 3.25
N ARG A 414 18.32 -12.18 3.36
CA ARG A 414 19.00 -12.39 4.65
C ARG A 414 18.76 -11.25 5.62
N ALA A 415 18.86 -10.00 5.17
CA ALA A 415 18.62 -8.82 6.00
C ALA A 415 17.19 -8.80 6.57
N TYR A 416 16.18 -9.10 5.73
CA TYR A 416 14.78 -9.21 6.19
C TYR A 416 14.58 -10.37 7.17
N ASN A 417 15.19 -11.52 6.90
CA ASN A 417 15.13 -12.68 7.81
C ASN A 417 15.76 -12.38 9.17
N HIS A 418 16.83 -11.57 9.21
CA HIS A 418 17.48 -11.16 10.45
C HIS A 418 16.64 -10.14 11.21
N MET A 419 16.22 -9.07 10.52
CA MET A 419 15.59 -7.92 11.18
C MET A 419 14.15 -8.19 11.61
N ARG A 420 13.37 -8.94 10.83
CA ARG A 420 11.97 -9.25 11.11
C ARG A 420 11.16 -7.99 11.45
N MET A 421 11.18 -7.05 10.54
CA MET A 421 10.40 -5.82 10.63
C MET A 421 9.22 -5.88 9.66
N ALA A 422 8.10 -5.27 10.03
CA ALA A 422 6.93 -5.21 9.16
C ALA A 422 7.13 -4.27 7.95
N HIS A 423 8.05 -3.31 8.09
CA HIS A 423 8.34 -2.29 7.10
C HIS A 423 9.83 -2.15 6.83
N PRO A 424 10.20 -1.73 5.61
CA PRO A 424 9.40 -1.65 4.38
C PRO A 424 8.93 -3.03 3.90
N PRO A 425 7.84 -3.12 3.10
CA PRO A 425 7.45 -4.38 2.47
C PRO A 425 8.50 -4.91 1.49
N LEU A 426 8.51 -6.22 1.25
CA LEU A 426 9.41 -6.90 0.31
C LEU A 426 8.61 -7.74 -0.67
N ALA A 427 8.81 -7.53 -1.96
CA ALA A 427 8.29 -8.34 -3.06
C ALA A 427 9.42 -9.07 -3.78
N LEU A 428 9.28 -10.38 -3.94
CA LEU A 428 10.17 -11.22 -4.74
C LEU A 428 9.47 -11.59 -6.04
N ARG A 429 9.98 -11.09 -7.13
CA ARG A 429 9.57 -11.51 -8.47
C ARG A 429 10.20 -12.87 -8.77
N VAL A 430 9.36 -13.81 -9.21
CA VAL A 430 9.76 -15.17 -9.54
C VAL A 430 9.36 -15.52 -10.97
N HIS A 431 10.12 -16.42 -11.57
CA HIS A 431 9.86 -16.98 -12.88
C HIS A 431 10.34 -18.45 -12.93
N LYS A 432 10.07 -19.14 -14.03
CA LYS A 432 10.45 -20.55 -14.19
C LYS A 432 11.95 -20.85 -14.02
N GLY A 433 12.80 -19.82 -14.24
CA GLY A 433 14.25 -19.92 -14.11
C GLY A 433 14.80 -19.46 -12.75
N THR A 434 13.97 -19.01 -11.82
CA THR A 434 14.44 -18.56 -10.50
C THR A 434 15.21 -19.67 -9.78
N PRO A 435 16.45 -19.41 -9.31
CA PRO A 435 17.32 -20.42 -8.70
C PRO A 435 16.77 -21.01 -7.40
N ASP A 436 17.07 -22.28 -7.15
CA ASP A 436 16.57 -22.98 -5.95
C ASP A 436 17.02 -22.34 -4.64
N HIS A 437 18.25 -21.81 -4.56
CA HIS A 437 18.75 -21.16 -3.35
C HIS A 437 17.97 -19.88 -3.00
N VAL A 438 17.45 -19.15 -4.01
CA VAL A 438 16.62 -17.97 -3.81
C VAL A 438 15.26 -18.39 -3.23
N TRP A 439 14.64 -19.46 -3.76
CA TRP A 439 13.43 -20.04 -3.20
C TRP A 439 13.62 -20.51 -1.76
N GLU A 440 14.74 -21.18 -1.46
CA GLU A 440 15.04 -21.64 -0.11
C GLU A 440 15.21 -20.47 0.87
N ALA A 441 15.91 -19.39 0.46
CA ALA A 441 16.09 -18.20 1.28
C ALA A 441 14.75 -17.51 1.55
N ALA A 442 13.89 -17.34 0.53
CA ALA A 442 12.59 -16.72 0.65
C ALA A 442 11.63 -17.54 1.55
N VAL A 443 11.54 -18.86 1.33
CA VAL A 443 10.71 -19.75 2.16
C VAL A 443 11.20 -19.78 3.60
N ARG A 444 12.50 -19.70 3.84
CA ARG A 444 13.08 -19.59 5.19
C ARG A 444 12.66 -18.30 5.88
N CYS A 445 12.66 -17.17 5.15
CA CYS A 445 12.19 -15.89 5.67
C CYS A 445 10.73 -15.96 6.12
N ILE A 446 9.86 -16.55 5.28
CA ILE A 446 8.44 -16.77 5.59
C ILE A 446 8.27 -17.71 6.80
N SER A 447 8.97 -18.84 6.83
CA SER A 447 8.84 -19.83 7.91
C SER A 447 9.24 -19.30 9.28
N ASN A 448 10.03 -18.23 9.31
CA ASN A 448 10.42 -17.53 10.53
C ASN A 448 9.40 -16.48 11.00
N GLY A 449 8.22 -16.38 10.35
CA GLY A 449 7.15 -15.46 10.73
C GLY A 449 7.41 -14.01 10.33
N CYS A 450 8.26 -13.77 9.32
CA CYS A 450 8.52 -12.43 8.79
C CYS A 450 7.32 -11.87 7.99
N GLY A 451 6.43 -12.74 7.48
CA GLY A 451 5.33 -12.35 6.59
C GLY A 451 5.78 -11.93 5.18
N MET A 452 7.08 -11.95 4.91
CA MET A 452 7.70 -11.50 3.66
C MET A 452 8.77 -12.50 3.19
N PRO A 453 9.10 -12.49 1.88
CA PRO A 453 8.53 -11.67 0.81
C PRO A 453 7.12 -12.08 0.38
N SER A 454 6.38 -11.17 -0.29
CA SER A 454 5.32 -11.56 -1.21
C SER A 454 5.95 -12.07 -2.51
N PHE A 455 5.31 -13.04 -3.16
CA PHE A 455 5.80 -13.56 -4.45
C PHE A 455 4.98 -13.01 -5.59
N MET A 456 5.64 -12.63 -6.68
CA MET A 456 5.04 -12.08 -7.90
C MET A 456 5.50 -12.91 -9.12
N ASN A 457 4.56 -13.40 -9.92
CA ASN A 457 4.85 -14.24 -11.08
C ASN A 457 5.14 -13.40 -12.33
N ASP A 458 6.38 -13.40 -12.78
CA ASP A 458 6.80 -12.65 -13.98
C ASP A 458 6.09 -13.12 -15.25
N GLU A 459 5.86 -14.42 -15.44
CA GLU A 459 5.18 -14.93 -16.63
C GLU A 459 3.78 -14.33 -16.80
N VAL A 460 3.09 -14.07 -15.70
CA VAL A 460 1.76 -13.45 -15.72
C VAL A 460 1.88 -11.94 -15.90
N MET A 461 2.67 -11.28 -15.05
CA MET A 461 2.67 -9.81 -15.01
C MET A 461 3.37 -9.18 -16.21
N VAL A 462 4.48 -9.73 -16.68
CA VAL A 462 5.14 -9.22 -17.89
C VAL A 462 4.18 -9.29 -19.09
N SER A 463 3.46 -10.42 -19.24
CA SER A 463 2.45 -10.56 -20.29
C SER A 463 1.32 -9.53 -20.15
N ALA A 464 0.81 -9.35 -18.93
CA ALA A 464 -0.25 -8.38 -18.65
C ALA A 464 0.15 -6.93 -18.95
N LEU A 465 1.39 -6.55 -18.65
CA LEU A 465 1.92 -5.21 -18.99
C LEU A 465 2.14 -5.05 -20.50
N GLN A 466 2.57 -6.10 -21.21
CA GLN A 466 2.66 -6.07 -22.67
C GLN A 466 1.27 -5.90 -23.32
N ASP A 467 0.22 -6.50 -22.75
CA ASP A 467 -1.16 -6.29 -23.18
C ASP A 467 -1.63 -4.83 -22.99
N LEU A 468 -1.04 -4.08 -22.04
CA LEU A 468 -1.19 -2.63 -21.88
C LEU A 468 -0.29 -1.80 -22.84
N GLY A 469 0.46 -2.45 -23.72
CA GLY A 469 1.32 -1.81 -24.72
C GLY A 469 2.76 -1.51 -24.24
N PHE A 470 3.20 -2.03 -23.10
CA PHE A 470 4.59 -1.92 -22.69
C PHE A 470 5.51 -2.69 -23.64
N SER A 471 6.69 -2.14 -23.93
CA SER A 471 7.75 -2.90 -24.60
C SER A 471 8.20 -4.07 -23.70
N ALA A 472 8.82 -5.09 -24.29
CA ALA A 472 9.36 -6.22 -23.52
C ALA A 472 10.35 -5.75 -22.45
N GLU A 473 11.19 -4.78 -22.76
CA GLU A 473 12.17 -4.21 -21.84
C GLU A 473 11.49 -3.50 -20.66
N ASP A 474 10.55 -2.61 -20.93
CA ASP A 474 9.83 -1.87 -19.87
C ASP A 474 8.94 -2.78 -19.03
N ALA A 475 8.31 -3.79 -19.68
CA ALA A 475 7.52 -4.78 -18.96
C ALA A 475 8.37 -5.61 -17.99
N HIS A 476 9.59 -6.04 -18.38
CA HIS A 476 10.50 -6.74 -17.46
C HIS A 476 11.14 -5.81 -16.41
N ASN A 477 11.10 -4.49 -16.63
CA ASN A 477 11.57 -3.51 -15.65
C ASN A 477 10.49 -3.09 -14.64
N TYR A 478 9.40 -3.83 -14.52
CA TYR A 478 8.38 -3.52 -13.53
C TYR A 478 8.88 -3.74 -12.10
N ALA A 479 8.34 -2.97 -11.20
CA ALA A 479 8.49 -3.15 -9.76
C ALA A 479 7.12 -3.03 -9.08
N ASP A 480 7.02 -3.59 -7.89
CA ASP A 480 5.86 -3.48 -7.03
C ASP A 480 5.77 -2.07 -6.42
N VAL A 481 4.57 -1.55 -6.37
CA VAL A 481 4.26 -0.23 -5.81
C VAL A 481 3.19 -0.38 -4.75
N GLY A 482 3.55 -0.15 -3.52
CA GLY A 482 2.57 -0.28 -2.43
C GLY A 482 2.28 -1.73 -2.07
N CYS A 483 1.14 -2.25 -2.50
CA CYS A 483 0.66 -3.59 -2.14
C CYS A 483 1.00 -4.67 -3.17
N VAL A 484 0.53 -4.47 -4.41
CA VAL A 484 0.68 -5.38 -5.56
C VAL A 484 0.56 -4.65 -6.89
N GLU A 485 0.46 -3.34 -6.85
CA GLU A 485 0.35 -2.51 -8.05
C GLU A 485 1.68 -2.50 -8.78
N MET A 486 1.63 -2.38 -10.10
CA MET A 486 2.81 -2.48 -10.94
C MET A 486 3.13 -1.16 -11.63
N GLY A 487 4.41 -0.83 -11.69
CA GLY A 487 4.92 0.27 -12.47
C GLY A 487 6.26 -0.08 -13.08
N SER A 488 6.63 0.54 -14.20
CA SER A 488 7.97 0.43 -14.79
C SER A 488 8.78 1.67 -14.45
N THR A 489 9.96 1.44 -13.90
CA THR A 489 10.84 2.50 -13.37
C THR A 489 11.16 3.54 -14.44
N GLY A 490 10.86 4.80 -14.18
CA GLY A 490 11.17 5.94 -15.05
C GLY A 490 10.28 6.10 -16.28
N THR A 491 9.47 5.13 -16.63
CA THR A 491 8.68 5.14 -17.89
C THR A 491 7.17 5.19 -17.67
N SER A 492 6.69 4.77 -16.52
CA SER A 492 5.25 4.77 -16.23
C SER A 492 4.89 5.77 -15.13
N LEU A 493 3.77 6.43 -15.31
CA LEU A 493 2.96 7.01 -14.25
C LEU A 493 1.51 6.67 -14.52
N GLY A 494 0.90 6.10 -13.55
CA GLY A 494 -0.52 6.13 -13.38
C GLY A 494 -0.76 6.36 -11.91
N PRO A 495 -1.84 7.00 -11.49
CA PRO A 495 -2.33 6.80 -10.16
C PRO A 495 -2.80 5.34 -10.06
N VAL A 496 -1.85 4.44 -9.77
CA VAL A 496 -2.10 2.98 -9.78
C VAL A 496 -3.03 2.51 -8.67
N SER A 497 -3.49 3.43 -7.83
CA SER A 497 -4.55 3.21 -6.83
C SER A 497 -5.44 4.43 -6.79
N ILE A 498 -6.38 4.53 -7.75
CA ILE A 498 -7.25 5.70 -7.85
C ILE A 498 -8.49 5.56 -6.96
N GLY A 499 -8.94 4.33 -6.72
CA GLY A 499 -10.03 4.01 -5.80
C GLY A 499 -10.69 2.65 -6.06
N PHE A 500 -11.75 2.35 -5.31
CA PHE A 500 -12.28 1.00 -5.14
C PHE A 500 -13.76 0.92 -5.44
N ILE A 501 -14.18 -0.14 -6.15
CA ILE A 501 -15.58 -0.45 -6.44
C ILE A 501 -16.04 -1.65 -5.61
N ASN A 502 -17.19 -1.50 -4.95
CA ASN A 502 -17.79 -2.53 -4.11
C ASN A 502 -18.71 -3.45 -4.94
N LEU A 503 -18.16 -4.55 -5.41
CA LEU A 503 -18.90 -5.53 -6.22
C LEU A 503 -20.05 -6.18 -5.45
N ALA A 504 -19.86 -6.39 -4.16
CA ALA A 504 -20.89 -6.94 -3.28
C ALA A 504 -22.08 -5.98 -3.14
N LYS A 505 -21.84 -4.67 -3.11
CA LYS A 505 -22.89 -3.64 -3.15
C LYS A 505 -23.62 -3.61 -4.49
N CYS A 506 -22.89 -3.76 -5.59
CA CYS A 506 -23.53 -3.90 -6.91
C CYS A 506 -24.48 -5.10 -6.96
N LEU A 507 -24.11 -6.25 -6.39
CA LEU A 507 -24.99 -7.42 -6.29
C LEU A 507 -26.20 -7.12 -5.38
N GLU A 508 -25.98 -6.53 -4.21
CA GLU A 508 -27.07 -6.12 -3.32
C GLU A 508 -28.11 -5.28 -4.07
N LEU A 509 -27.67 -4.24 -4.80
CA LEU A 509 -28.54 -3.38 -5.58
C LEU A 509 -29.27 -4.16 -6.70
N ALA A 510 -28.58 -5.11 -7.34
CA ALA A 510 -29.19 -5.96 -8.37
C ALA A 510 -30.34 -6.82 -7.85
N LEU A 511 -30.21 -7.31 -6.62
CA LEU A 511 -31.23 -8.13 -5.98
C LEU A 511 -32.37 -7.33 -5.35
N ASN A 512 -32.23 -5.98 -5.23
CA ASN A 512 -33.12 -5.07 -4.53
C ASN A 512 -33.69 -3.95 -5.42
N ASP A 513 -33.83 -4.15 -6.72
CA ASP A 513 -34.34 -3.14 -7.67
C ASP A 513 -33.58 -1.80 -7.61
N GLY A 514 -32.26 -1.86 -7.41
CA GLY A 514 -31.38 -0.70 -7.29
C GLY A 514 -31.43 0.03 -5.93
N ARG A 515 -32.11 -0.55 -4.91
CA ARG A 515 -32.24 0.03 -3.59
C ARG A 515 -31.16 -0.51 -2.64
N CYS A 516 -30.63 0.37 -1.80
CA CYS A 516 -29.78 -0.01 -0.68
C CYS A 516 -30.56 -0.86 0.34
N ALA A 517 -30.06 -2.03 0.69
CA ALA A 517 -30.71 -2.92 1.65
C ALA A 517 -30.78 -2.32 3.06
N LEU A 518 -29.83 -1.48 3.46
CA LEU A 518 -29.74 -0.88 4.79
C LEU A 518 -30.57 0.41 4.90
N SER A 519 -30.29 1.41 4.06
CA SER A 519 -30.98 2.72 4.10
C SER A 519 -32.31 2.76 3.36
N LYS A 520 -32.58 1.78 2.49
CA LYS A 520 -33.75 1.71 1.57
C LYS A 520 -33.76 2.81 0.49
N ASP A 521 -32.72 3.61 0.35
CA ASP A 521 -32.57 4.62 -0.68
C ASP A 521 -32.43 4.00 -2.07
N GLN A 522 -33.01 4.66 -3.08
CA GLN A 522 -32.77 4.29 -4.49
C GLN A 522 -31.43 4.85 -4.91
N LEU A 523 -30.43 3.99 -5.08
CA LEU A 523 -29.06 4.39 -5.46
C LEU A 523 -28.79 4.10 -6.95
N GLY A 524 -29.06 2.87 -7.37
CA GLY A 524 -28.82 2.40 -8.72
C GLY A 524 -30.07 2.37 -9.59
N PRO A 525 -29.93 2.00 -10.88
CA PRO A 525 -31.04 1.82 -11.78
C PRO A 525 -31.98 0.70 -11.32
N ARG A 526 -33.27 0.79 -11.70
CA ARG A 526 -34.21 -0.27 -11.39
C ARG A 526 -33.90 -1.51 -12.25
N THR A 527 -33.65 -2.65 -11.58
CA THR A 527 -33.29 -3.91 -12.23
C THR A 527 -34.20 -5.08 -11.84
N GLY A 528 -35.22 -4.82 -11.02
CA GLY A 528 -36.10 -5.83 -10.44
C GLY A 528 -35.56 -6.37 -9.12
N ARG A 529 -36.46 -6.93 -8.28
CA ARG A 529 -36.09 -7.68 -7.07
C ARG A 529 -35.77 -9.13 -7.43
N LEU A 530 -35.00 -9.83 -6.59
CA LEU A 530 -34.67 -11.25 -6.83
C LEU A 530 -35.91 -12.09 -7.14
N ALA A 531 -37.01 -11.87 -6.45
CA ALA A 531 -38.27 -12.56 -6.63
C ALA A 531 -38.95 -12.33 -8.00
N GLU A 532 -38.57 -11.26 -8.72
CA GLU A 532 -39.15 -10.90 -10.02
C GLU A 532 -38.33 -11.47 -11.21
N HIS A 533 -37.21 -12.14 -10.95
CA HIS A 533 -36.37 -12.75 -11.97
C HIS A 533 -36.80 -14.18 -12.30
N GLU A 534 -37.22 -14.38 -13.55
CA GLU A 534 -37.70 -15.69 -14.04
C GLU A 534 -36.57 -16.67 -14.36
N SER A 535 -35.33 -16.19 -14.46
CA SER A 535 -34.16 -17.01 -14.80
C SER A 535 -32.88 -16.50 -14.15
N PHE A 536 -31.92 -17.38 -13.95
CA PHE A 536 -30.59 -16.99 -13.47
C PHE A 536 -29.91 -15.96 -14.38
N GLU A 537 -30.12 -16.07 -15.69
CA GLU A 537 -29.55 -15.12 -16.64
C GLU A 537 -30.13 -13.70 -16.47
N SER A 538 -31.38 -13.56 -16.03
CA SER A 538 -31.92 -12.23 -15.70
C SER A 538 -31.30 -11.64 -14.46
N VAL A 539 -30.94 -12.45 -13.46
CA VAL A 539 -30.16 -12.02 -12.27
C VAL A 539 -28.76 -11.53 -12.69
N ARG A 540 -28.08 -12.27 -13.56
CA ARG A 540 -26.76 -11.86 -14.10
C ARG A 540 -26.84 -10.51 -14.80
N ARG A 541 -27.81 -10.31 -15.68
CA ARG A 541 -28.01 -9.02 -16.38
C ARG A 541 -28.32 -7.88 -15.40
N ALA A 542 -29.07 -8.14 -14.33
CA ALA A 542 -29.31 -7.15 -13.29
C ALA A 542 -28.00 -6.73 -12.61
N TYR A 543 -27.15 -7.70 -12.26
CA TYR A 543 -25.82 -7.42 -11.71
C TYR A 543 -24.94 -6.61 -12.67
N GLU A 544 -24.84 -7.01 -13.93
CA GLU A 544 -24.07 -6.28 -14.95
C GLU A 544 -24.51 -4.83 -15.09
N ARG A 545 -25.83 -4.55 -15.05
CA ARG A 545 -26.34 -3.17 -15.10
C ARG A 545 -25.98 -2.34 -13.87
N GLN A 546 -25.97 -2.93 -12.68
CA GLN A 546 -25.54 -2.23 -11.46
C GLN A 546 -24.04 -2.01 -11.44
N LEU A 547 -23.26 -2.96 -11.92
CA LEU A 547 -21.82 -2.83 -12.08
C LEU A 547 -21.49 -1.69 -13.05
N ALA A 548 -22.10 -1.66 -14.22
CA ALA A 548 -21.92 -0.59 -15.20
C ALA A 548 -22.26 0.79 -14.61
N PHE A 549 -23.38 0.89 -13.89
CA PHE A 549 -23.74 2.12 -13.19
C PHE A 549 -22.68 2.55 -12.14
N ALA A 550 -22.16 1.61 -11.35
CA ALA A 550 -21.13 1.90 -10.36
C ALA A 550 -19.84 2.40 -11.01
N VAL A 551 -19.35 1.69 -12.05
CA VAL A 551 -18.11 2.05 -12.75
C VAL A 551 -18.25 3.40 -13.47
N GLU A 552 -19.39 3.68 -14.13
CA GLU A 552 -19.64 4.96 -14.80
C GLU A 552 -19.59 6.14 -13.81
N ASN A 553 -20.29 6.05 -12.68
CA ASN A 553 -20.30 7.13 -11.68
C ASN A 553 -18.93 7.29 -11.01
N PHE A 554 -18.27 6.18 -10.69
CA PHE A 554 -16.90 6.19 -10.20
C PHE A 554 -15.95 6.89 -11.17
N ASN A 555 -16.01 6.56 -12.47
CA ASN A 555 -15.19 7.18 -13.51
C ASN A 555 -15.36 8.72 -13.54
N HIS A 556 -16.58 9.22 -13.43
CA HIS A 556 -16.83 10.66 -13.33
C HIS A 556 -16.16 11.30 -12.12
N SER A 557 -16.26 10.65 -10.95
CA SER A 557 -15.66 11.13 -9.70
C SER A 557 -14.14 11.22 -9.80
N VAL A 558 -13.49 10.12 -10.23
CA VAL A 558 -12.02 10.06 -10.27
C VAL A 558 -11.43 10.87 -11.42
N SER A 559 -12.08 10.98 -12.57
CA SER A 559 -11.65 11.89 -13.64
C SER A 559 -11.68 13.36 -13.20
N ALA A 560 -12.67 13.75 -12.41
CA ALA A 560 -12.72 15.08 -11.81
C ALA A 560 -11.55 15.32 -10.84
N LEU A 561 -11.16 14.28 -10.08
CA LEU A 561 -10.03 14.36 -9.16
C LEU A 561 -8.69 14.41 -9.91
N GLU A 562 -8.51 13.64 -10.98
CA GLU A 562 -7.35 13.72 -11.87
C GLU A 562 -7.21 15.11 -12.50
N GLN A 563 -8.34 15.71 -12.96
CA GLN A 563 -8.36 17.07 -13.47
C GLN A 563 -7.89 18.08 -12.40
N ALA A 564 -8.40 17.97 -11.18
CA ALA A 564 -8.00 18.86 -10.08
C ALA A 564 -6.50 18.77 -9.81
N HIS A 565 -5.91 17.57 -9.80
CA HIS A 565 -4.45 17.39 -9.69
C HIS A 565 -3.68 18.03 -10.85
N ALA A 566 -4.13 17.78 -12.09
CA ALA A 566 -3.48 18.35 -13.28
C ALA A 566 -3.46 19.89 -13.30
N GLU A 567 -4.51 20.51 -12.75
CA GLU A 567 -4.62 21.96 -12.67
C GLU A 567 -3.80 22.57 -11.52
N LEU A 568 -3.80 21.95 -10.34
CA LEU A 568 -3.36 22.59 -9.11
C LEU A 568 -2.07 22.01 -8.51
N ARG A 569 -1.68 20.79 -8.86
CA ARG A 569 -0.60 20.09 -8.13
C ARG A 569 0.45 19.44 -9.03
N PRO A 570 1.24 20.20 -9.78
CA PRO A 570 2.40 19.69 -10.51
C PRO A 570 3.42 19.03 -9.56
N VAL A 571 4.20 18.09 -10.11
CA VAL A 571 5.20 17.28 -9.40
C VAL A 571 6.58 17.38 -10.07
N PRO A 572 7.25 18.54 -10.00
CA PRO A 572 8.46 18.80 -10.77
C PRO A 572 9.66 17.92 -10.38
N LEU A 573 9.81 17.52 -9.11
CA LEU A 573 10.88 16.60 -8.71
C LEU A 573 10.64 15.20 -9.28
N LEU A 574 9.43 14.66 -9.13
CA LEU A 574 9.06 13.37 -9.71
C LEU A 574 9.16 13.40 -11.25
N SER A 575 8.76 14.51 -11.86
CA SER A 575 8.91 14.74 -13.31
C SER A 575 10.37 14.71 -13.75
N ALA A 576 11.28 15.28 -12.97
CA ALA A 576 12.72 15.25 -13.27
C ALA A 576 13.32 13.83 -13.29
N LEU A 577 12.68 12.90 -12.58
CA LEU A 577 13.08 11.49 -12.50
C LEU A 577 12.36 10.61 -13.55
N THR A 578 11.67 11.22 -14.50
CA THR A 578 10.93 10.49 -15.55
C THR A 578 11.60 10.73 -16.90
N ASP A 579 11.80 9.71 -17.67
CA ASP A 579 12.65 9.71 -18.89
C ASP A 579 12.29 10.78 -19.93
N ASN A 580 11.02 11.13 -20.05
CA ASN A 580 10.54 12.04 -21.09
C ASN A 580 10.25 13.46 -20.61
N ALA A 581 10.00 13.70 -19.34
CA ALA A 581 9.42 14.96 -18.85
C ALA A 581 10.30 16.17 -19.15
N ILE A 582 11.60 16.12 -18.85
CA ILE A 582 12.54 17.23 -19.15
C ILE A 582 12.66 17.44 -20.66
N ARG A 583 12.72 16.37 -21.46
CA ARG A 583 12.81 16.47 -22.92
C ARG A 583 11.57 17.10 -23.53
N GLU A 584 10.38 16.76 -23.04
CA GLU A 584 9.12 17.30 -23.51
C GLU A 584 8.81 18.69 -22.93
N GLY A 585 9.45 19.06 -21.81
CA GLY A 585 9.19 20.31 -21.10
C GLY A 585 7.79 20.35 -20.49
N ARG A 586 7.32 19.23 -19.98
CA ARG A 586 5.96 19.06 -19.48
C ARG A 586 5.95 18.21 -18.22
N ASP A 587 5.16 18.64 -17.25
CA ASP A 587 5.00 17.94 -15.98
C ASP A 587 4.37 16.55 -16.19
N LEU A 588 4.78 15.60 -15.35
CA LEU A 588 4.34 14.22 -15.37
C LEU A 588 2.82 14.10 -15.20
N ILE A 589 2.24 14.88 -14.27
CA ILE A 589 0.80 14.88 -14.03
C ILE A 589 0.00 15.44 -15.22
N ARG A 590 0.67 16.10 -16.16
CA ARG A 590 0.11 16.59 -17.42
C ARG A 590 0.40 15.68 -18.61
N GLY A 591 0.74 14.42 -18.34
CA GLY A 591 0.81 13.35 -19.34
C GLY A 591 2.14 13.23 -20.10
N SER A 592 3.30 13.49 -19.46
CA SER A 592 4.61 13.29 -20.09
C SER A 592 5.18 11.86 -19.92
N SER A 593 4.52 10.98 -19.16
CA SER A 593 4.96 9.58 -19.04
C SER A 593 4.82 8.80 -20.35
N LYS A 594 5.72 7.85 -20.58
CA LYS A 594 5.65 6.96 -21.74
C LYS A 594 4.42 6.04 -21.67
N TYR A 595 4.15 5.51 -20.49
CA TYR A 595 2.96 4.69 -20.21
C TYR A 595 2.15 5.38 -19.12
N ARG A 596 0.85 5.51 -19.38
CA ARG A 596 -0.10 6.07 -18.44
C ARG A 596 -1.29 5.14 -18.33
N TYR A 597 -1.65 4.81 -17.11
CA TYR A 597 -2.85 4.05 -16.76
C TYR A 597 -3.20 4.34 -15.31
N ALA A 598 -4.49 4.38 -15.01
CA ALA A 598 -4.97 4.50 -13.63
C ALA A 598 -5.52 3.15 -13.16
N GLY A 599 -5.29 2.81 -11.90
CA GLY A 599 -5.74 1.55 -11.30
C GLY A 599 -7.09 1.69 -10.61
N ILE A 600 -8.04 0.81 -10.97
CA ILE A 600 -9.35 0.69 -10.33
C ILE A 600 -9.48 -0.70 -9.71
N GLU A 601 -9.76 -0.76 -8.42
CA GLU A 601 -9.80 -1.99 -7.65
C GLU A 601 -11.23 -2.47 -7.40
N GLY A 602 -11.45 -3.78 -7.56
CA GLY A 602 -12.69 -4.45 -7.18
C GLY A 602 -12.58 -5.09 -5.79
N ILE A 603 -13.64 -5.00 -5.00
CA ILE A 603 -13.73 -5.64 -3.67
C ILE A 603 -14.98 -6.49 -3.59
N GLY A 604 -14.86 -7.71 -3.02
CA GLY A 604 -15.98 -8.62 -2.78
C GLY A 604 -16.22 -9.63 -3.90
N PHE A 605 -15.19 -10.01 -4.64
CA PHE A 605 -15.28 -11.02 -5.70
C PHE A 605 -15.84 -12.36 -5.21
N ALA A 606 -15.34 -12.86 -4.08
CA ALA A 606 -15.77 -14.13 -3.51
C ALA A 606 -17.23 -14.08 -3.06
N GLU A 607 -17.67 -13.00 -2.42
CA GLU A 607 -19.07 -12.82 -2.00
C GLU A 607 -20.02 -12.84 -3.19
N VAL A 608 -19.67 -12.18 -4.28
CA VAL A 608 -20.49 -12.15 -5.50
C VAL A 608 -20.51 -13.52 -6.15
N ALA A 609 -19.37 -14.16 -6.34
CA ALA A 609 -19.26 -15.50 -6.95
C ALA A 609 -20.06 -16.54 -6.17
N ASP A 610 -19.87 -16.62 -4.86
CA ASP A 610 -20.56 -17.57 -4.00
C ASP A 610 -22.06 -17.30 -3.89
N SER A 611 -22.47 -16.01 -3.92
CA SER A 611 -23.89 -15.63 -3.90
C SER A 611 -24.60 -15.99 -5.21
N LEU A 612 -24.01 -15.69 -6.35
CA LEU A 612 -24.55 -16.05 -7.66
C LEU A 612 -24.59 -17.57 -7.83
N THR A 613 -23.55 -18.29 -7.34
CA THR A 613 -23.53 -19.76 -7.33
C THR A 613 -24.68 -20.33 -6.47
N ALA A 614 -24.90 -19.75 -5.28
CA ALA A 614 -26.00 -20.20 -4.40
C ALA A 614 -27.38 -19.94 -5.02
N ILE A 615 -27.60 -18.77 -5.64
CA ILE A 615 -28.85 -18.45 -6.36
C ILE A 615 -29.05 -19.47 -7.50
N LYS A 616 -28.02 -19.64 -8.34
CA LYS A 616 -28.10 -20.58 -9.47
C LYS A 616 -28.45 -21.98 -8.99
N HIS A 617 -27.69 -22.51 -8.02
CA HIS A 617 -27.79 -23.88 -7.56
C HIS A 617 -29.09 -24.16 -6.80
N LEU A 618 -29.42 -23.35 -5.78
CA LEU A 618 -30.52 -23.64 -4.86
C LEU A 618 -31.88 -23.11 -5.33
N VAL A 619 -31.89 -22.00 -6.08
CA VAL A 619 -33.15 -21.40 -6.56
C VAL A 619 -33.53 -21.93 -7.93
N PHE A 620 -32.63 -21.87 -8.93
CA PHE A 620 -32.98 -22.19 -10.30
C PHE A 620 -32.75 -23.67 -10.67
N ASP A 621 -31.63 -24.26 -10.29
CA ASP A 621 -31.30 -25.65 -10.68
C ASP A 621 -32.05 -26.68 -9.80
N GLU A 622 -31.91 -26.62 -8.48
CA GLU A 622 -32.53 -27.58 -7.54
C GLU A 622 -33.94 -27.18 -7.11
N GLN A 623 -34.33 -25.93 -7.24
CA GLN A 623 -35.59 -25.38 -6.74
C GLN A 623 -35.83 -25.72 -5.25
N ALA A 624 -34.74 -25.73 -4.48
CA ALA A 624 -34.74 -26.10 -3.05
C ALA A 624 -35.19 -24.95 -2.14
N VAL A 625 -35.21 -23.73 -2.65
CA VAL A 625 -35.73 -22.50 -2.05
C VAL A 625 -36.30 -21.62 -3.17
N THR A 626 -37.41 -20.94 -2.93
CA THR A 626 -37.95 -20.01 -3.91
C THR A 626 -37.18 -18.67 -3.90
N ALA A 627 -37.21 -17.95 -5.03
CA ALA A 627 -36.60 -16.64 -5.11
C ALA A 627 -37.21 -15.63 -4.09
N GLU A 628 -38.53 -15.71 -3.86
CA GLU A 628 -39.25 -14.91 -2.87
C GLU A 628 -38.78 -15.23 -1.44
N GLU A 629 -38.73 -16.53 -1.08
CA GLU A 629 -38.28 -16.96 0.25
C GLU A 629 -36.85 -16.53 0.53
N LEU A 630 -35.96 -16.69 -0.44
CA LEU A 630 -34.57 -16.26 -0.31
C LEU A 630 -34.48 -14.73 -0.17
N TYR A 631 -35.25 -14.00 -0.96
CA TYR A 631 -35.32 -12.52 -0.89
C TYR A 631 -35.77 -12.05 0.50
N ASP A 632 -36.84 -12.62 1.05
CA ASP A 632 -37.35 -12.26 2.38
C ASP A 632 -36.34 -12.54 3.47
N GLN A 633 -35.65 -13.67 3.40
CA GLN A 633 -34.60 -14.03 4.36
C GLN A 633 -33.41 -13.07 4.31
N ILE A 634 -32.97 -12.65 3.13
CA ILE A 634 -31.91 -11.65 2.94
C ILE A 634 -32.34 -10.30 3.54
N GLN A 635 -33.57 -9.84 3.23
CA GLN A 635 -34.09 -8.56 3.75
C GLN A 635 -34.18 -8.53 5.27
N ALA A 636 -34.42 -9.69 5.90
CA ALA A 636 -34.54 -9.85 7.35
C ALA A 636 -33.23 -10.33 8.02
N ASP A 637 -32.10 -10.31 7.33
CA ASP A 637 -30.78 -10.75 7.80
C ASP A 637 -30.76 -12.19 8.32
N PHE A 638 -31.42 -13.11 7.60
CA PHE A 638 -31.50 -14.55 7.88
C PHE A 638 -32.03 -14.90 9.28
N PRO A 639 -33.29 -14.66 9.59
CA PRO A 639 -33.91 -15.18 10.81
C PRO A 639 -33.97 -16.73 10.83
N ASP A 640 -34.07 -17.38 9.65
CA ASP A 640 -33.94 -18.85 9.54
C ASP A 640 -32.46 -19.26 9.39
N GLU A 641 -31.84 -19.59 10.51
CA GLU A 641 -30.45 -20.09 10.53
C GLU A 641 -30.29 -21.40 9.76
N ARG A 642 -31.33 -22.23 9.62
CA ARG A 642 -31.26 -23.48 8.85
C ARG A 642 -31.12 -23.21 7.36
N LEU A 643 -31.88 -22.25 6.84
CA LEU A 643 -31.70 -21.81 5.45
C LEU A 643 -30.32 -21.20 5.25
N ARG A 644 -29.88 -20.32 6.16
CA ARG A 644 -28.53 -19.74 6.08
C ARG A 644 -27.45 -20.81 6.05
N GLN A 645 -27.52 -21.84 6.89
CA GLN A 645 -26.57 -22.95 6.87
C GLN A 645 -26.64 -23.78 5.59
N ARG A 646 -27.81 -23.90 4.96
CA ARG A 646 -27.94 -24.55 3.63
C ARG A 646 -27.20 -23.73 2.57
N LEU A 647 -27.32 -22.39 2.55
CA LEU A 647 -26.60 -21.50 1.64
C LEU A 647 -25.09 -21.62 1.83
N ILE A 648 -24.61 -21.71 3.06
CA ILE A 648 -23.19 -21.84 3.39
C ILE A 648 -22.62 -23.21 2.99
N ASN A 649 -23.37 -24.31 3.25
CA ASN A 649 -22.80 -25.65 3.24
C ASN A 649 -23.23 -26.53 2.04
N ARG A 650 -24.36 -26.22 1.35
CA ARG A 650 -24.89 -27.05 0.26
C ARG A 650 -24.53 -26.50 -1.11
N ALA A 651 -24.54 -25.15 -1.26
CA ALA A 651 -24.11 -24.55 -2.52
C ALA A 651 -22.59 -24.68 -2.69
N PRO A 652 -22.12 -25.02 -3.91
CA PRO A 652 -20.69 -25.02 -4.22
C PRO A 652 -20.04 -23.69 -3.84
N LYS A 653 -18.77 -23.75 -3.41
CA LYS A 653 -18.02 -22.56 -2.95
C LYS A 653 -16.71 -22.45 -3.69
N TYR A 654 -16.40 -21.22 -4.09
CA TYR A 654 -15.10 -20.86 -4.62
C TYR A 654 -13.98 -21.21 -3.63
N GLY A 655 -12.88 -21.79 -4.12
CA GLY A 655 -11.74 -22.20 -3.30
C GLY A 655 -11.66 -23.68 -2.98
N ASN A 656 -12.54 -24.54 -3.55
CA ASN A 656 -12.61 -25.97 -3.28
C ASN A 656 -12.33 -26.87 -4.49
N ASP A 657 -11.82 -26.31 -5.59
CA ASP A 657 -11.64 -27.00 -6.88
C ASP A 657 -12.98 -27.55 -7.42
N GLU A 658 -14.03 -26.71 -7.32
CA GLU A 658 -15.39 -27.02 -7.78
C GLU A 658 -15.74 -26.20 -9.03
N ASP A 659 -15.87 -26.88 -10.18
CA ASP A 659 -15.99 -26.23 -11.49
C ASP A 659 -17.05 -25.13 -11.57
N THR A 660 -18.22 -25.35 -10.95
CA THR A 660 -19.34 -24.39 -11.00
C THR A 660 -19.03 -23.10 -10.26
N ALA A 661 -18.45 -23.17 -9.07
CA ALA A 661 -18.14 -22.02 -8.24
C ALA A 661 -16.90 -21.27 -8.79
N ASP A 662 -15.91 -22.02 -9.24
CA ASP A 662 -14.68 -21.45 -9.81
C ASP A 662 -14.94 -20.73 -11.15
N ALA A 663 -15.81 -21.31 -12.00
CA ALA A 663 -16.24 -20.65 -13.25
C ALA A 663 -17.05 -19.38 -12.97
N MET A 664 -17.85 -19.36 -11.89
CA MET A 664 -18.57 -18.16 -11.49
C MET A 664 -17.62 -17.06 -11.00
N ALA A 665 -16.59 -17.41 -10.23
CA ALA A 665 -15.56 -16.47 -9.79
C ALA A 665 -14.80 -15.88 -10.98
N ALA A 666 -14.40 -16.71 -11.94
CA ALA A 666 -13.77 -16.24 -13.18
C ALA A 666 -14.68 -15.28 -13.94
N TRP A 667 -15.98 -15.62 -14.08
CA TRP A 667 -16.95 -14.75 -14.75
C TRP A 667 -17.11 -13.38 -14.07
N VAL A 668 -17.18 -13.35 -12.73
CA VAL A 668 -17.27 -12.07 -11.98
C VAL A 668 -16.04 -11.21 -12.24
N CYS A 669 -14.85 -11.81 -12.22
CA CYS A 669 -13.59 -11.11 -12.52
C CYS A 669 -13.58 -10.55 -13.94
N GLU A 670 -13.96 -11.36 -14.94
CA GLU A 670 -14.03 -10.93 -16.34
C GLU A 670 -15.02 -9.77 -16.55
N ARG A 671 -16.21 -9.83 -15.93
CA ARG A 671 -17.21 -8.75 -16.06
C ARG A 671 -16.71 -7.45 -15.45
N PHE A 672 -16.12 -7.51 -14.27
CA PHE A 672 -15.50 -6.32 -13.63
C PHE A 672 -14.44 -5.69 -14.54
N VAL A 673 -13.49 -6.49 -15.00
CA VAL A 673 -12.39 -6.00 -15.83
C VAL A 673 -12.89 -5.42 -17.16
N GLN A 674 -13.86 -6.08 -17.81
CA GLN A 674 -14.44 -5.59 -19.06
C GLN A 674 -15.14 -4.25 -18.87
N GLU A 675 -15.87 -4.09 -17.77
CA GLU A 675 -16.54 -2.83 -17.48
C GLU A 675 -15.53 -1.71 -17.21
N VAL A 676 -14.52 -1.96 -16.39
CA VAL A 676 -13.42 -1.00 -16.12
C VAL A 676 -12.75 -0.56 -17.42
N LYS A 677 -12.37 -1.50 -18.29
CA LYS A 677 -11.70 -1.22 -19.56
C LYS A 677 -12.58 -0.53 -20.61
N SER A 678 -13.91 -0.51 -20.44
CA SER A 678 -14.83 0.23 -21.32
C SER A 678 -14.75 1.75 -21.13
N HIS A 679 -14.15 2.22 -20.05
CA HIS A 679 -13.99 3.62 -19.71
C HIS A 679 -12.56 4.13 -19.94
N ARG A 680 -12.39 5.45 -19.88
CA ARG A 680 -11.11 6.14 -20.03
C ARG A 680 -10.94 7.17 -18.91
N ASP A 681 -9.68 7.39 -18.52
CA ASP A 681 -9.30 8.41 -17.55
C ASP A 681 -9.42 9.85 -18.11
N TYR A 682 -9.16 10.84 -17.29
CA TYR A 682 -9.16 12.26 -17.71
C TYR A 682 -8.24 12.53 -18.93
N TRP A 683 -7.18 11.75 -19.10
CA TRP A 683 -6.21 11.89 -20.19
C TRP A 683 -6.51 10.99 -21.39
N ASN A 684 -7.67 10.34 -21.41
CA ASN A 684 -8.08 9.36 -22.42
C ASN A 684 -7.21 8.09 -22.47
N SER A 685 -6.57 7.74 -21.34
CA SER A 685 -5.84 6.49 -21.20
C SER A 685 -6.75 5.35 -20.75
N GLU A 686 -6.32 4.10 -20.93
CA GLU A 686 -7.03 2.94 -20.39
C GLU A 686 -6.89 2.86 -18.87
N TYR A 687 -7.94 2.38 -18.20
CA TYR A 687 -7.82 1.93 -16.83
C TYR A 687 -7.24 0.52 -16.76
N SER A 688 -6.43 0.27 -15.74
CA SER A 688 -6.03 -1.07 -15.32
C SER A 688 -6.91 -1.53 -14.15
N ALA A 689 -7.30 -2.81 -14.18
CA ALA A 689 -8.09 -3.38 -13.09
C ALA A 689 -7.20 -4.06 -12.05
N GLY A 690 -7.59 -3.96 -10.77
CA GLY A 690 -6.97 -4.64 -9.65
C GLY A 690 -7.97 -5.43 -8.81
N ALA A 691 -7.48 -6.45 -8.10
CA ALA A 691 -8.26 -7.24 -7.14
C ALA A 691 -7.55 -7.26 -5.79
N TRP A 692 -7.64 -6.13 -5.09
CA TRP A 692 -7.08 -5.93 -3.75
C TRP A 692 -7.85 -4.82 -3.02
N SER A 693 -7.65 -4.66 -1.71
CA SER A 693 -8.60 -3.86 -0.94
C SER A 693 -7.99 -2.97 0.14
N ILE A 694 -6.71 -3.07 0.46
CA ILE A 694 -6.22 -2.57 1.74
C ILE A 694 -7.12 -3.15 2.87
N ALA A 695 -7.43 -2.39 3.92
CA ALA A 695 -8.47 -2.78 4.88
C ALA A 695 -9.89 -2.30 4.50
N LEU A 696 -10.09 -1.72 3.28
CA LEU A 696 -11.39 -1.22 2.81
C LEU A 696 -12.45 -2.30 2.65
N ALA A 697 -12.05 -3.57 2.48
CA ALA A 697 -12.99 -4.69 2.51
C ALA A 697 -13.87 -4.70 3.78
N MET A 698 -13.33 -4.24 4.90
CA MET A 698 -14.07 -4.06 6.15
C MET A 698 -15.06 -2.90 6.05
N THR A 699 -14.57 -1.71 5.73
CA THR A 699 -15.39 -0.48 5.73
C THR A 699 -16.51 -0.53 4.69
N LEU A 700 -16.19 -1.00 3.48
CA LEU A 700 -17.19 -1.19 2.43
C LEU A 700 -18.17 -2.32 2.77
N GLY A 701 -17.72 -3.34 3.51
CA GLY A 701 -18.58 -4.42 4.00
C GLY A 701 -19.66 -3.93 4.97
N PHE A 702 -19.35 -2.95 5.82
CA PHE A 702 -20.32 -2.38 6.73
C PHE A 702 -21.51 -1.74 6.01
N GLY A 703 -21.30 -1.24 4.79
CA GLY A 703 -22.36 -0.66 3.96
C GLY A 703 -23.18 -1.68 3.17
N VAL A 704 -22.94 -3.00 3.27
CA VAL A 704 -23.61 -4.05 2.49
C VAL A 704 -24.55 -4.85 3.37
N GLY A 705 -25.79 -5.07 2.93
CA GLY A 705 -26.77 -5.93 3.55
C GLY A 705 -26.40 -7.41 3.52
N ALA A 706 -27.29 -8.29 3.95
CA ALA A 706 -27.09 -9.74 3.85
C ALA A 706 -27.06 -10.20 2.38
N LEU A 707 -26.30 -11.27 2.09
CA LEU A 707 -26.10 -11.78 0.74
C LEU A 707 -26.41 -13.28 0.63
N PRO A 708 -26.77 -13.77 -0.57
CA PRO A 708 -27.17 -15.17 -0.79
C PRO A 708 -26.12 -16.25 -0.47
N ASN A 709 -24.85 -15.87 -0.32
CA ASN A 709 -23.80 -16.79 0.13
C ASN A 709 -23.91 -17.16 1.63
N GLY A 710 -24.86 -16.56 2.35
CA GLY A 710 -25.06 -16.71 3.79
C GLY A 710 -24.35 -15.68 4.66
N ARG A 711 -23.74 -14.64 4.05
CA ARG A 711 -23.16 -13.49 4.74
C ARG A 711 -24.27 -12.65 5.37
N ARG A 712 -24.12 -12.27 6.64
CA ARG A 712 -25.03 -11.32 7.31
C ARG A 712 -24.74 -9.86 6.94
N ALA A 713 -25.71 -9.02 7.19
CA ALA A 713 -25.55 -7.57 6.99
C ALA A 713 -24.37 -7.00 7.79
N SER A 714 -23.69 -6.02 7.21
CA SER A 714 -22.59 -5.26 7.84
C SER A 714 -21.40 -6.10 8.30
N GLN A 715 -21.22 -7.31 7.79
CA GLN A 715 -19.99 -8.08 7.98
C GLN A 715 -18.90 -7.58 7.04
N THR A 716 -17.65 -7.86 7.36
CA THR A 716 -16.51 -7.60 6.46
C THR A 716 -16.62 -8.37 5.16
N LEU A 717 -16.12 -7.80 4.06
CA LEU A 717 -15.93 -8.50 2.79
C LEU A 717 -14.58 -9.20 2.76
N THR A 718 -14.41 -10.09 1.80
CA THR A 718 -13.14 -10.77 1.57
C THR A 718 -12.16 -9.82 0.88
N GLU A 719 -10.93 -9.78 1.37
CA GLU A 719 -9.85 -9.04 0.73
C GLU A 719 -9.29 -9.78 -0.50
N GLY A 720 -9.00 -9.04 -1.55
CA GLY A 720 -8.37 -9.56 -2.76
C GLY A 720 -9.16 -10.62 -3.50
N ILE A 721 -8.44 -11.58 -4.05
CA ILE A 721 -8.99 -12.64 -4.91
C ILE A 721 -9.17 -13.99 -4.16
N ARG A 722 -8.89 -14.02 -2.86
CA ARG A 722 -9.01 -15.26 -2.09
C ARG A 722 -10.47 -15.70 -1.92
N PRO A 723 -10.73 -16.98 -1.63
CA PRO A 723 -12.03 -17.45 -1.19
C PRO A 723 -12.50 -16.78 0.10
N ALA A 724 -13.82 -16.73 0.31
CA ALA A 724 -14.39 -16.21 1.55
C ALA A 724 -13.94 -17.03 2.77
N SER A 725 -13.74 -16.38 3.92
CA SER A 725 -13.25 -17.03 5.14
C SER A 725 -14.11 -18.22 5.53
N GLY A 726 -13.47 -19.38 5.75
CA GLY A 726 -14.12 -20.65 6.12
C GLY A 726 -14.87 -21.36 4.98
N CYS A 727 -14.78 -20.84 3.75
CA CYS A 727 -15.38 -21.49 2.57
C CYS A 727 -14.42 -22.44 1.85
N ASP A 728 -13.11 -22.23 1.92
CA ASP A 728 -12.04 -23.04 1.33
C ASP A 728 -11.69 -24.24 2.22
N ARG A 729 -12.51 -25.32 2.13
CA ARG A 729 -12.49 -26.44 3.06
C ARG A 729 -11.66 -27.64 2.58
N ASN A 730 -11.33 -27.69 1.29
CA ASN A 730 -10.64 -28.84 0.69
C ASN A 730 -9.10 -28.74 0.73
N GLY A 731 -8.57 -27.82 1.58
CA GLY A 731 -7.15 -27.66 1.82
C GLY A 731 -6.44 -26.78 0.80
N PRO A 732 -5.13 -26.49 1.04
CA PRO A 732 -4.41 -25.48 0.30
C PRO A 732 -4.27 -25.78 -1.19
N THR A 733 -4.16 -27.06 -1.58
CA THR A 733 -4.02 -27.44 -3.00
C THR A 733 -5.29 -27.11 -3.79
N SER A 734 -6.46 -27.42 -3.25
CA SER A 734 -7.75 -27.11 -3.89
C SER A 734 -7.97 -25.61 -3.99
N CYS A 735 -7.63 -24.88 -2.93
CA CYS A 735 -7.71 -23.43 -2.89
C CYS A 735 -6.84 -22.79 -4.00
N LEU A 736 -5.58 -23.22 -4.11
CA LEU A 736 -4.66 -22.73 -5.16
C LEU A 736 -5.16 -23.05 -6.57
N LYS A 737 -5.73 -24.24 -6.79
CA LYS A 737 -6.30 -24.61 -8.08
C LYS A 737 -7.50 -23.74 -8.45
N SER A 738 -8.42 -23.48 -7.53
CA SER A 738 -9.56 -22.59 -7.76
C SER A 738 -9.12 -21.19 -8.15
N VAL A 739 -8.16 -20.61 -7.39
CA VAL A 739 -7.64 -19.27 -7.67
C VAL A 739 -6.90 -19.23 -9.00
N ALA A 740 -6.12 -20.25 -9.36
CA ALA A 740 -5.40 -20.32 -10.62
C ALA A 740 -6.31 -20.50 -11.86
N ARG A 741 -7.62 -20.75 -11.70
CA ARG A 741 -8.60 -20.77 -12.82
C ARG A 741 -8.98 -19.37 -13.31
N ILE A 742 -8.75 -18.37 -12.50
CA ILE A 742 -8.92 -16.97 -12.90
C ILE A 742 -7.76 -16.58 -13.80
N ASP A 743 -8.04 -15.93 -14.92
CA ASP A 743 -6.98 -15.34 -15.74
C ASP A 743 -6.42 -14.08 -15.05
N HIS A 744 -5.34 -14.24 -14.30
CA HIS A 744 -4.70 -13.15 -13.57
C HIS A 744 -4.10 -12.06 -14.45
N ARG A 745 -3.89 -12.30 -15.77
CA ARG A 745 -3.43 -11.26 -16.72
C ARG A 745 -4.48 -10.17 -16.93
N LEU A 746 -5.74 -10.44 -16.58
CA LEU A 746 -6.79 -9.44 -16.57
C LEU A 746 -6.53 -8.31 -15.57
N PHE A 747 -5.84 -8.63 -14.47
CA PHE A 747 -5.55 -7.68 -13.40
C PHE A 747 -4.17 -7.04 -13.57
N GLN A 748 -4.03 -6.11 -14.52
CA GLN A 748 -2.77 -5.40 -14.76
C GLN A 748 -2.34 -4.52 -13.57
N ASN A 749 -3.29 -4.21 -12.66
CA ASN A 749 -3.02 -3.51 -11.40
C ASN A 749 -2.90 -4.47 -10.21
N GLY A 750 -2.61 -5.75 -10.48
CA GLY A 750 -2.35 -6.77 -9.48
C GLY A 750 -3.59 -7.42 -8.86
N SER A 751 -3.37 -8.56 -8.24
CA SER A 751 -4.39 -9.29 -7.47
C SER A 751 -3.76 -9.90 -6.22
N ILE A 752 -4.33 -9.62 -5.04
CA ILE A 752 -3.81 -10.12 -3.77
C ILE A 752 -4.41 -11.49 -3.45
N PHE A 753 -3.53 -12.43 -3.10
CA PHE A 753 -3.92 -13.72 -2.57
C PHE A 753 -3.20 -14.03 -1.25
N ASN A 754 -3.94 -13.94 -0.15
CA ASN A 754 -3.48 -14.26 1.20
C ASN A 754 -3.77 -15.71 1.56
N MET A 755 -2.78 -16.42 2.13
CA MET A 755 -2.98 -17.72 2.77
C MET A 755 -2.38 -17.74 4.18
N THR A 756 -3.01 -18.48 5.08
CA THR A 756 -2.49 -18.68 6.45
C THR A 756 -2.12 -20.15 6.65
N PHE A 757 -0.94 -20.38 7.21
CA PHE A 757 -0.41 -21.70 7.55
C PHE A 757 0.03 -21.71 9.01
N THR A 758 -0.11 -22.86 9.66
CA THR A 758 0.51 -23.01 10.98
C THR A 758 2.03 -23.18 10.87
N PRO A 759 2.81 -22.74 11.88
CA PRO A 759 4.27 -22.87 11.88
C PRO A 759 4.74 -24.33 11.66
N GLU A 760 4.02 -25.33 12.15
CA GLU A 760 4.36 -26.76 12.02
C GLU A 760 4.38 -27.21 10.56
N MET A 761 3.55 -26.61 9.70
CA MET A 761 3.53 -26.95 8.28
C MET A 761 4.79 -26.52 7.52
N LEU A 762 5.56 -25.58 8.07
CA LEU A 762 6.81 -25.08 7.49
C LEU A 762 8.04 -25.51 8.32
N ASP A 763 7.85 -26.27 9.36
CA ASP A 763 8.95 -26.72 10.20
C ASP A 763 9.76 -27.86 9.50
N GLY A 764 11.08 -27.75 9.57
CA GLY A 764 12.02 -28.65 8.95
C GLY A 764 12.15 -28.50 7.42
N ASP A 765 13.29 -28.94 6.87
CA ASP A 765 13.60 -28.77 5.45
C ASP A 765 12.65 -29.51 4.50
N ALA A 766 12.13 -30.66 4.93
CA ALA A 766 11.18 -31.44 4.12
C ALA A 766 9.86 -30.67 3.90
N ASN A 767 9.33 -30.03 4.94
CA ASN A 767 8.11 -29.25 4.85
C ASN A 767 8.34 -27.95 4.05
N ARG A 768 9.46 -27.27 4.26
CA ARG A 768 9.83 -26.09 3.46
C ARG A 768 9.96 -26.41 1.97
N ARG A 769 10.53 -27.56 1.61
CA ARG A 769 10.56 -28.04 0.22
C ARG A 769 9.18 -28.31 -0.35
N LYS A 770 8.26 -28.95 0.41
CA LYS A 770 6.86 -29.16 -0.03
C LYS A 770 6.17 -27.81 -0.26
N PHE A 771 6.38 -26.85 0.65
CA PHE A 771 5.82 -25.51 0.52
C PHE A 771 6.34 -24.80 -0.73
N SER A 772 7.65 -24.82 -0.97
CA SER A 772 8.25 -24.26 -2.20
C SER A 772 7.66 -24.90 -3.46
N GLN A 773 7.48 -26.23 -3.48
CA GLN A 773 6.86 -26.94 -4.62
C GLN A 773 5.40 -26.54 -4.83
N LEU A 774 4.64 -26.35 -3.75
CA LEU A 774 3.26 -25.89 -3.82
C LEU A 774 3.17 -24.51 -4.50
N LEU A 775 4.05 -23.55 -4.10
CA LEU A 775 4.11 -22.22 -4.68
C LEU A 775 4.48 -22.25 -6.17
N ARG A 776 5.53 -22.99 -6.51
CA ARG A 776 5.96 -23.16 -7.90
C ARG A 776 4.86 -23.74 -8.78
N THR A 777 4.11 -24.70 -8.26
CA THR A 777 2.97 -25.31 -8.98
C THR A 777 1.88 -24.27 -9.24
N PHE A 778 1.53 -23.44 -8.26
CA PHE A 778 0.56 -22.37 -8.44
C PHE A 778 0.97 -21.37 -9.53
N PHE A 779 2.23 -20.97 -9.55
CA PHE A 779 2.74 -20.05 -10.58
C PHE A 779 2.76 -20.67 -11.97
N VAL A 780 3.14 -21.95 -12.09
CA VAL A 780 3.04 -22.70 -13.35
C VAL A 780 1.60 -22.81 -13.85
N MET A 781 0.60 -22.86 -12.94
CA MET A 781 -0.82 -22.88 -13.28
C MET A 781 -1.37 -21.48 -13.67
N GLY A 782 -0.57 -20.44 -13.65
CA GLY A 782 -0.97 -19.08 -14.05
C GLY A 782 -1.39 -18.16 -12.89
N GLY A 783 -1.19 -18.57 -11.63
CA GLY A 783 -1.38 -17.68 -10.49
C GLY A 783 -0.40 -16.50 -10.51
N PHE A 784 -0.83 -15.34 -10.05
CA PHE A 784 0.01 -14.13 -10.08
C PHE A 784 0.76 -13.91 -8.78
N GLN A 785 0.06 -13.72 -7.65
CA GLN A 785 0.64 -13.26 -6.39
C GLN A 785 0.27 -14.20 -5.25
N LEU A 786 1.21 -14.43 -4.34
CA LEU A 786 0.99 -15.12 -3.07
C LEU A 786 1.70 -14.41 -1.93
N GLN A 787 1.01 -14.31 -0.81
CA GLN A 787 1.58 -13.83 0.46
C GLN A 787 1.00 -14.61 1.64
N PHE A 788 1.71 -14.59 2.78
CA PHE A 788 1.47 -15.58 3.83
C PHE A 788 1.43 -14.98 5.22
N ASN A 789 0.53 -15.55 6.03
CA ASN A 789 0.65 -15.55 7.48
C ASN A 789 1.11 -16.93 7.94
N VAL A 790 2.18 -16.99 8.74
CA VAL A 790 2.64 -18.23 9.38
C VAL A 790 2.45 -18.08 10.88
N VAL A 791 1.23 -18.31 11.32
CA VAL A 791 0.80 -18.06 12.69
C VAL A 791 -0.43 -18.92 13.03
N ASP A 792 -0.53 -19.41 14.25
CA ASP A 792 -1.74 -20.09 14.73
C ASP A 792 -2.76 -19.06 15.24
N ALA A 793 -4.05 -19.31 14.96
CA ALA A 793 -5.14 -18.46 15.43
C ALA A 793 -5.21 -18.36 16.97
N ALA A 794 -4.71 -19.35 17.72
CA ALA A 794 -4.61 -19.27 19.17
C ALA A 794 -3.61 -18.19 19.61
N VAL A 795 -2.47 -18.07 18.92
CA VAL A 795 -1.46 -17.02 19.17
C VAL A 795 -2.04 -15.64 18.87
N LEU A 796 -2.81 -15.50 17.78
CA LEU A 796 -3.47 -14.24 17.44
C LEU A 796 -4.50 -13.82 18.50
N ARG A 797 -5.30 -14.79 19.01
CA ARG A 797 -6.25 -14.49 20.09
C ARG A 797 -5.54 -14.11 21.40
N GLU A 798 -4.43 -14.80 21.73
CA GLU A 798 -3.60 -14.43 22.88
C GLU A 798 -3.01 -13.03 22.69
N ALA A 799 -2.49 -12.71 21.50
CA ALA A 799 -1.93 -11.40 21.21
C ALA A 799 -2.98 -10.28 21.27
N LYS A 800 -4.22 -10.58 20.90
CA LYS A 800 -5.35 -9.64 21.06
C LYS A 800 -5.68 -9.40 22.55
N ALA A 801 -5.62 -10.45 23.37
CA ALA A 801 -5.90 -10.36 24.81
C ALA A 801 -4.73 -9.77 25.62
N HIS A 802 -3.49 -9.99 25.17
CA HIS A 802 -2.25 -9.62 25.85
C HIS A 802 -1.26 -8.94 24.89
N PRO A 803 -1.59 -7.76 24.34
CA PRO A 803 -0.80 -7.10 23.30
C PRO A 803 0.64 -6.79 23.75
N GLU A 804 0.87 -6.53 25.02
CA GLU A 804 2.18 -6.24 25.60
C GLU A 804 3.18 -7.40 25.44
N ARG A 805 2.71 -8.64 25.30
CA ARG A 805 3.55 -9.84 25.11
C ARG A 805 3.92 -10.10 23.66
N HIS A 806 3.21 -9.48 22.72
CA HIS A 806 3.28 -9.80 21.30
C HIS A 806 3.60 -8.58 20.42
N ARG A 807 4.27 -7.56 20.95
CA ARG A 807 4.56 -6.29 20.24
C ARG A 807 5.24 -6.46 18.88
N GLY A 808 6.04 -7.50 18.72
CA GLY A 808 6.75 -7.80 17.48
C GLY A 808 6.04 -8.83 16.58
N LEU A 809 4.78 -9.19 16.86
CA LEU A 809 4.03 -10.15 16.04
C LEU A 809 3.62 -9.50 14.71
N ILE A 810 4.25 -9.93 13.64
CA ILE A 810 3.99 -9.45 12.30
C ILE A 810 2.88 -10.28 11.66
N VAL A 811 1.93 -9.62 11.03
CA VAL A 811 0.87 -10.22 10.21
C VAL A 811 0.80 -9.57 8.85
N ARG A 812 0.40 -10.35 7.85
CA ARG A 812 0.05 -9.85 6.53
C ARG A 812 -1.42 -9.45 6.51
N VAL A 813 -1.72 -8.21 6.24
CA VAL A 813 -3.10 -7.69 6.23
C VAL A 813 -3.71 -7.85 4.84
N ALA A 814 -3.43 -6.97 3.90
CA ALA A 814 -3.95 -7.02 2.54
C ALA A 814 -2.98 -6.30 1.58
N GLY A 815 -1.83 -6.93 1.30
CA GLY A 815 -0.76 -6.36 0.47
C GLY A 815 0.41 -5.78 1.27
N TYR A 816 0.23 -5.55 2.57
CA TYR A 816 1.25 -5.03 3.47
C TYR A 816 1.32 -5.85 4.76
N CYS A 817 2.44 -5.73 5.46
CA CYS A 817 2.62 -6.28 6.81
C CYS A 817 2.33 -5.20 7.85
N ALA A 818 1.85 -5.64 9.01
CA ALA A 818 1.65 -4.78 10.17
C ALA A 818 2.02 -5.52 11.46
N TYR A 819 2.20 -4.77 12.53
CA TYR A 819 2.29 -5.36 13.86
C TYR A 819 0.86 -5.61 14.35
N PHE A 820 0.49 -6.86 14.54
CA PHE A 820 -0.87 -7.30 14.86
C PHE A 820 -1.49 -6.51 16.02
N VAL A 821 -0.71 -6.23 17.05
CA VAL A 821 -1.18 -5.52 18.25
C VAL A 821 -1.48 -4.03 18.02
N ASN A 822 -0.98 -3.46 16.94
CA ASN A 822 -1.23 -2.07 16.57
C ASN A 822 -2.44 -1.92 15.63
N GLU A 823 -2.98 -3.03 15.12
CA GLU A 823 -4.16 -3.03 14.27
C GLU A 823 -5.44 -2.83 15.08
N THR A 824 -6.47 -2.26 14.45
CA THR A 824 -7.78 -2.12 15.08
C THR A 824 -8.38 -3.49 15.40
N SER A 825 -9.27 -3.54 16.42
CA SER A 825 -9.92 -4.80 16.82
C SER A 825 -10.63 -5.49 15.66
N HIS A 826 -11.21 -4.73 14.73
CA HIS A 826 -11.89 -5.29 13.56
C HIS A 826 -10.92 -5.94 12.56
N VAL A 827 -9.77 -5.31 12.29
CA VAL A 827 -8.71 -5.89 11.43
C VAL A 827 -8.13 -7.14 12.10
N GLN A 828 -7.91 -7.10 13.41
CA GLN A 828 -7.45 -8.26 14.17
C GLN A 828 -8.43 -9.45 14.04
N ASP A 829 -9.74 -9.19 14.19
CA ASP A 829 -10.78 -10.22 14.05
C ASP A 829 -10.80 -10.81 12.64
N GLN A 830 -10.74 -9.96 11.61
CA GLN A 830 -10.68 -10.42 10.24
C GLN A 830 -9.48 -11.35 9.98
N ILE A 831 -8.31 -11.05 10.55
CA ILE A 831 -7.12 -11.89 10.40
C ILE A 831 -7.28 -13.21 11.16
N ILE A 832 -7.86 -13.18 12.37
CA ILE A 832 -8.14 -14.38 13.18
C ILE A 832 -9.13 -15.32 12.47
N GLU A 833 -10.11 -14.78 11.76
CA GLU A 833 -11.17 -15.54 11.07
C GLU A 833 -10.72 -16.16 9.73
N ARG A 834 -9.55 -15.81 9.22
CA ARG A 834 -9.03 -16.38 7.98
C ARG A 834 -8.85 -17.88 8.11
N THR A 835 -9.14 -18.62 7.03
CA THR A 835 -8.87 -20.07 6.98
C THR A 835 -7.39 -20.34 7.24
N CYS A 836 -7.11 -21.15 8.26
CA CYS A 836 -5.75 -21.51 8.64
C CYS A 836 -5.47 -22.97 8.22
N ASN A 837 -4.53 -23.15 7.30
CA ASN A 837 -4.11 -24.48 6.86
C ASN A 837 -3.26 -25.16 7.93
N ARG A 838 -3.68 -26.35 8.37
CA ARG A 838 -3.03 -27.15 9.44
C ARG A 838 -2.44 -28.46 8.94
N ALA A 839 -2.79 -28.88 7.73
CA ALA A 839 -2.33 -30.11 7.11
C ALA A 839 -2.19 -29.95 5.59
N TRP A 840 -1.33 -30.76 4.99
CA TRP A 840 -1.11 -30.77 3.55
C TRP A 840 -2.25 -31.45 2.76
N THR A 841 -3.05 -32.29 3.43
CA THR A 841 -4.23 -32.97 2.85
C THR A 841 -5.46 -32.53 3.63
N GLY A 842 -6.54 -32.22 2.91
CA GLY A 842 -7.75 -31.65 3.50
C GLY A 842 -8.55 -32.61 4.35
N THR A 843 -8.19 -32.73 5.60
CA THR A 843 -9.07 -33.22 6.69
C THR A 843 -8.94 -32.21 7.82
N TYR A 844 -9.94 -31.35 7.95
CA TYR A 844 -10.06 -30.40 9.06
C TYR A 844 -10.83 -31.02 10.21
#